data_335029c92821f0237d70badb50264c36
#
_entry.id   335029c92821f0237d70badb50264c36
#
_cell.length_a   1.000
_cell.length_b   1.000
_cell.length_c   1.000
_cell.angle_alpha   90.00
_cell.angle_beta   90.00
_cell.angle_gamma   90.00
#
_symmetry.space_group_name_H-M   'P 1'
#
loop_
_entity.id
_entity.type
_entity.pdbx_description
1 polymer ?
#
loop_
_entity_poly.entity_id
_entity_poly.type
_entity_poly.pdbx_seq_one_letter_code
_entity_poly.pdbx_strand_id
1 'polypeptide(L)'
;MTREVRLLGRVQERVKASIERSDGILRVRQSMQRLQACMHERNYKDAAACLKELRDIEALSIPIDVGDKLRMNSAENDIRDAIERQMSAALHAKDEAAVLRLGSIFEPMLFAEEGVSMVLAFVASQLEERLAPSSSLQRLSIHDLTSHLIHVFNTVAEVTLRFEPLMLQSFGSVRGAERLLSRVYNVASPIAVRLLDAYIAQRGLADLIHKARHLPDATGPNIKVAAENAVDWNPQLNEVAVVLQHSQTYERFVRARDVFYMARSSSPTGSLLASFNASPLNTSVQELAALYCALEDVCLSASTKKALATEEMRSIASHSALIPVSSIIDEVFYVARNGACRALATGHVDAACGVLNLVATLLETTLYDVIKSRVRALPREMREAGPLTGLLTNLQSSTQLRDQIQTIATLGKKMTSRNLNSTPPASTNASGPLTPVLAPPVTLNSIGTILSYLAQLQATLEADAMAAFSDPLPAHIKSCLSGLQDAAKGYKALLETAMSHIASVFQPKLASFLSPILKKTSFDLTDAMFAANEVNDPFAASLVTQLRLLLDPYEEHLARETFEQLVDAVTVVVAELLEGLLLTKLVPFNQLGAMQLEKDVRVVANYLGEKVQFNHAHHRAFGTLRQCVMVLNVDVPDDVLEFYGRPTTRGVVDWKLGAGRVIELLQARVEFTTVEIAAIELA
;
A
#
# COMPACT_ATOMS: atom_id res chain seq x y z
N MET A 1 -79.87 -10.88 -25.19
CA MET A 1 -78.53 -10.14 -25.32
C MET A 1 -77.31 -10.98 -25.03
N THR A 2 -77.17 -11.67 -23.91
CA THR A 2 -75.89 -12.40 -23.59
C THR A 2 -75.57 -13.60 -24.47
N ARG A 3 -76.59 -14.28 -25.04
CA ARG A 3 -76.33 -15.48 -25.89
C ARG A 3 -75.95 -15.08 -27.32
N GLU A 4 -76.52 -14.03 -27.86
CA GLU A 4 -76.27 -13.48 -29.18
C GLU A 4 -74.88 -12.81 -29.22
N VAL A 5 -74.47 -12.05 -28.18
CA VAL A 5 -73.15 -11.45 -28.08
C VAL A 5 -72.04 -12.52 -28.00
N ARG A 6 -72.30 -13.63 -27.31
CA ARG A 6 -71.31 -14.77 -27.28
C ARG A 6 -71.25 -15.51 -28.61
N LEU A 7 -72.32 -15.53 -29.38
CA LEU A 7 -72.38 -16.16 -30.71
C LEU A 7 -71.66 -15.30 -31.73
N LEU A 8 -71.84 -13.98 -31.69
CA LEU A 8 -71.13 -12.99 -32.48
C LEU A 8 -69.60 -13.00 -32.15
N GLY A 9 -69.21 -13.06 -30.90
CA GLY A 9 -67.80 -13.17 -30.48
C GLY A 9 -67.14 -14.43 -31.03
N ARG A 10 -67.84 -15.59 -30.97
CA ARG A 10 -67.29 -16.84 -31.57
C ARG A 10 -67.21 -16.77 -33.10
N VAL A 11 -68.15 -16.12 -33.78
CA VAL A 11 -68.09 -15.90 -35.25
C VAL A 11 -66.92 -14.95 -35.57
N GLN A 12 -66.79 -13.87 -34.84
CA GLN A 12 -65.63 -12.93 -35.01
C GLN A 12 -64.28 -13.61 -34.81
N GLU A 13 -64.12 -14.43 -33.78
CA GLU A 13 -62.90 -15.21 -33.57
C GLU A 13 -62.61 -16.18 -34.71
N ARG A 14 -63.64 -16.88 -35.21
CA ARG A 14 -63.54 -17.79 -36.38
C ARG A 14 -63.17 -17.06 -37.67
N VAL A 15 -63.76 -15.90 -37.93
CA VAL A 15 -63.46 -15.06 -39.10
C VAL A 15 -62.00 -14.54 -38.97
N LYS A 16 -61.60 -14.08 -37.80
CA LYS A 16 -60.23 -13.63 -37.53
C LYS A 16 -59.22 -14.75 -37.74
N ALA A 17 -59.50 -15.94 -37.20
CA ALA A 17 -58.65 -17.11 -37.39
C ALA A 17 -58.57 -17.57 -38.90
N SER A 18 -59.70 -17.40 -39.65
CA SER A 18 -59.69 -17.70 -41.07
C SER A 18 -58.89 -16.69 -41.90
N ILE A 19 -58.95 -15.41 -41.54
CA ILE A 19 -58.16 -14.36 -42.18
C ILE A 19 -56.68 -14.62 -41.90
N GLU A 20 -56.29 -14.86 -40.66
CA GLU A 20 -54.92 -15.19 -40.27
C GLU A 20 -54.36 -16.41 -41.00
N ARG A 21 -55.23 -17.43 -41.20
CA ARG A 21 -54.88 -18.63 -41.95
C ARG A 21 -54.69 -18.35 -43.43
N SER A 22 -55.57 -17.53 -44.04
CA SER A 22 -55.47 -17.14 -45.44
C SER A 22 -54.24 -16.29 -45.71
N ASP A 23 -53.97 -15.34 -44.85
CA ASP A 23 -52.73 -14.51 -44.90
C ASP A 23 -51.50 -15.38 -44.75
N GLY A 24 -51.50 -16.37 -43.87
CA GLY A 24 -50.45 -17.34 -43.72
C GLY A 24 -50.19 -18.15 -44.98
N ILE A 25 -51.26 -18.65 -45.64
CA ILE A 25 -51.12 -19.40 -46.91
C ILE A 25 -50.54 -18.49 -48.01
N LEU A 26 -50.99 -17.24 -48.10
CA LEU A 26 -50.46 -16.28 -49.07
C LEU A 26 -48.94 -16.00 -48.82
N ARG A 27 -48.55 -15.85 -47.58
CA ARG A 27 -47.14 -15.71 -47.21
C ARG A 27 -46.33 -16.93 -47.60
N VAL A 28 -46.80 -18.14 -47.29
CA VAL A 28 -46.12 -19.38 -47.72
C VAL A 28 -45.89 -19.38 -49.25
N ARG A 29 -46.92 -19.04 -50.03
CA ARG A 29 -46.84 -19.03 -51.50
C ARG A 29 -45.82 -17.97 -52.00
N GLN A 30 -45.83 -16.77 -51.40
CA GLN A 30 -44.88 -15.70 -51.75
C GLN A 30 -43.44 -16.08 -51.36
N SER A 31 -43.21 -16.60 -50.15
CA SER A 31 -41.91 -17.02 -49.71
C SER A 31 -41.38 -18.21 -50.47
N MET A 32 -42.22 -19.16 -50.91
CA MET A 32 -41.83 -20.26 -51.83
C MET A 32 -41.42 -19.77 -53.21
N GLN A 33 -42.15 -18.80 -53.81
CA GLN A 33 -41.75 -18.20 -55.07
C GLN A 33 -40.40 -17.46 -54.97
N ARG A 34 -40.21 -16.69 -53.86
CA ARG A 34 -38.94 -16.02 -53.57
C ARG A 34 -37.81 -17.01 -53.38
N LEU A 35 -38.04 -18.09 -52.64
CA LEU A 35 -37.06 -19.16 -52.45
C LEU A 35 -36.60 -19.75 -53.80
N GLN A 36 -37.56 -20.07 -54.71
CA GLN A 36 -37.22 -20.60 -56.04
C GLN A 36 -36.41 -19.62 -56.89
N ALA A 37 -36.76 -18.32 -56.86
CA ALA A 37 -35.99 -17.28 -57.56
C ALA A 37 -34.56 -17.17 -57.00
N CYS A 38 -34.40 -17.09 -55.68
CA CYS A 38 -33.10 -17.01 -55.03
C CYS A 38 -32.22 -18.26 -55.28
N MET A 39 -32.81 -19.45 -55.35
CA MET A 39 -32.11 -20.69 -55.70
C MET A 39 -31.60 -20.66 -57.14
N HIS A 40 -32.42 -20.14 -58.07
CA HIS A 40 -32.05 -20.00 -59.47
C HIS A 40 -30.89 -19.00 -59.65
N GLU A 41 -30.91 -17.88 -58.90
CA GLU A 41 -29.90 -16.83 -58.91
C GLU A 41 -28.66 -17.19 -58.09
N ARG A 42 -28.64 -18.34 -57.41
CA ARG A 42 -27.60 -18.78 -56.47
C ARG A 42 -27.36 -17.79 -55.31
N ASN A 43 -28.38 -17.02 -54.95
CA ASN A 43 -28.34 -16.12 -53.81
C ASN A 43 -28.72 -16.89 -52.53
N TYR A 44 -27.77 -17.65 -51.98
CA TYR A 44 -28.02 -18.54 -50.85
C TYR A 44 -28.37 -17.79 -49.57
N LYS A 45 -27.96 -16.51 -49.42
CA LYS A 45 -28.28 -15.70 -48.26
C LYS A 45 -29.80 -15.39 -48.15
N ASP A 46 -30.36 -14.91 -49.24
CA ASP A 46 -31.78 -14.59 -49.30
C ASP A 46 -32.64 -15.86 -49.36
N ALA A 47 -32.12 -16.91 -49.97
CA ALA A 47 -32.76 -18.23 -49.96
C ALA A 47 -32.86 -18.79 -48.51
N ALA A 48 -31.81 -18.69 -47.72
CA ALA A 48 -31.81 -19.11 -46.33
C ALA A 48 -32.79 -18.28 -45.47
N ALA A 49 -32.88 -16.97 -45.72
CA ALA A 49 -33.88 -16.11 -45.06
C ALA A 49 -35.33 -16.50 -45.39
N CYS A 50 -35.59 -16.86 -46.66
CA CYS A 50 -36.91 -17.36 -47.07
C CYS A 50 -37.23 -18.72 -46.42
N LEU A 51 -36.25 -19.62 -46.27
CA LEU A 51 -36.44 -20.89 -45.56
C LEU A 51 -36.76 -20.67 -44.07
N LYS A 52 -36.09 -19.74 -43.43
CA LYS A 52 -36.38 -19.39 -42.04
C LYS A 52 -37.82 -18.88 -41.87
N GLU A 53 -38.21 -17.93 -42.73
CA GLU A 53 -39.59 -17.42 -42.78
C GLU A 53 -40.61 -18.54 -42.95
N LEU A 54 -40.38 -19.49 -43.84
CA LEU A 54 -41.25 -20.64 -44.10
C LEU A 54 -41.34 -21.58 -42.86
N ARG A 55 -40.21 -21.81 -42.18
CA ARG A 55 -40.17 -22.59 -40.94
C ARG A 55 -40.93 -21.91 -39.79
N ASP A 56 -40.77 -20.61 -39.68
CA ASP A 56 -41.51 -19.80 -38.65
C ASP A 56 -43.03 -19.87 -38.90
N ILE A 57 -43.45 -19.85 -40.17
CA ILE A 57 -44.86 -20.03 -40.57
C ILE A 57 -45.34 -21.45 -40.25
N GLU A 58 -44.50 -22.49 -40.50
CA GLU A 58 -44.84 -23.87 -40.15
C GLU A 58 -45.01 -24.04 -38.62
N ALA A 59 -44.16 -23.38 -37.80
CA ALA A 59 -44.26 -23.41 -36.36
C ALA A 59 -45.59 -22.77 -35.84
N LEU A 60 -46.21 -21.85 -36.58
CA LEU A 60 -47.51 -21.26 -36.29
C LEU A 60 -48.68 -22.21 -36.66
N SER A 61 -48.41 -23.48 -36.97
CA SER A 61 -49.39 -24.52 -37.34
C SER A 61 -50.21 -24.17 -38.56
N ILE A 62 -49.69 -23.40 -39.51
CA ILE A 62 -50.29 -23.14 -40.82
C ILE A 62 -50.00 -24.33 -41.73
N PRO A 63 -51.01 -24.98 -42.35
CA PRO A 63 -50.76 -26.15 -43.18
C PRO A 63 -49.99 -25.79 -44.45
N ILE A 64 -48.79 -26.34 -44.57
CA ILE A 64 -47.98 -26.31 -45.79
C ILE A 64 -48.20 -27.61 -46.57
N ASP A 65 -48.40 -27.52 -47.86
CA ASP A 65 -48.62 -28.69 -48.73
C ASP A 65 -47.41 -29.64 -48.69
N VAL A 66 -47.69 -30.94 -48.81
CA VAL A 66 -46.63 -31.98 -48.80
C VAL A 66 -45.59 -31.74 -49.92
N GLY A 67 -46.01 -31.28 -51.09
CA GLY A 67 -45.15 -30.94 -52.21
C GLY A 67 -44.23 -29.75 -51.90
N ASP A 68 -44.75 -28.75 -51.22
CA ASP A 68 -43.96 -27.58 -50.82
C ASP A 68 -42.98 -27.93 -49.68
N LYS A 69 -43.35 -28.81 -48.73
CA LYS A 69 -42.40 -29.35 -47.73
C LYS A 69 -41.23 -30.12 -48.35
N LEU A 70 -41.53 -30.94 -49.34
CA LEU A 70 -40.46 -31.66 -50.10
C LEU A 70 -39.50 -30.68 -50.80
N ARG A 71 -40.06 -29.62 -51.42
CA ARG A 71 -39.25 -28.56 -52.06
C ARG A 71 -38.42 -27.77 -51.07
N MET A 72 -38.96 -27.44 -49.93
CA MET A 72 -38.23 -26.79 -48.82
C MET A 72 -37.07 -27.66 -48.39
N ASN A 73 -37.28 -28.95 -48.11
CA ASN A 73 -36.23 -29.87 -47.68
C ASN A 73 -35.16 -30.09 -48.77
N SER A 74 -35.55 -30.18 -50.06
CA SER A 74 -34.61 -30.24 -51.15
C SER A 74 -33.76 -28.98 -51.27
N ALA A 75 -34.39 -27.78 -51.20
CA ALA A 75 -33.69 -26.50 -51.22
C ALA A 75 -32.73 -26.36 -50.04
N GLU A 76 -33.15 -26.79 -48.85
CA GLU A 76 -32.32 -26.80 -47.64
C GLU A 76 -31.05 -27.66 -47.84
N ASN A 77 -31.17 -28.87 -48.38
CA ASN A 77 -30.06 -29.75 -48.68
C ASN A 77 -29.13 -29.15 -49.76
N ASP A 78 -29.72 -28.60 -50.84
CA ASP A 78 -28.96 -27.98 -51.91
C ASP A 78 -28.17 -26.76 -51.42
N ILE A 79 -28.75 -25.94 -50.57
CA ILE A 79 -28.08 -24.80 -49.92
C ILE A 79 -26.96 -25.31 -49.02
N ARG A 80 -27.23 -26.32 -48.17
CA ARG A 80 -26.21 -26.94 -47.30
C ARG A 80 -25.02 -27.39 -48.12
N ASP A 81 -25.22 -28.22 -49.11
CA ASP A 81 -24.12 -28.76 -49.94
C ASP A 81 -23.36 -27.68 -50.70
N ALA A 82 -24.04 -26.61 -51.13
CA ALA A 82 -23.40 -25.48 -51.79
C ALA A 82 -22.54 -24.65 -50.82
N ILE A 83 -23.07 -24.37 -49.60
CA ILE A 83 -22.35 -23.62 -48.58
C ILE A 83 -21.17 -24.42 -48.06
N GLU A 84 -21.33 -25.73 -47.79
CA GLU A 84 -20.23 -26.59 -47.35
C GLU A 84 -19.08 -26.61 -48.37
N ARG A 85 -19.38 -26.74 -49.65
CA ARG A 85 -18.37 -26.68 -50.72
C ARG A 85 -17.67 -25.34 -50.80
N GLN A 86 -18.42 -24.20 -50.69
CA GLN A 86 -17.84 -22.88 -50.72
C GLN A 86 -17.03 -22.60 -49.46
N MET A 87 -17.53 -23.02 -48.29
CA MET A 87 -16.81 -22.89 -47.02
C MET A 87 -15.53 -23.71 -47.05
N SER A 88 -15.58 -24.96 -47.49
CA SER A 88 -14.40 -25.80 -47.64
C SER A 88 -13.35 -25.18 -48.61
N ALA A 89 -13.78 -24.60 -49.73
CA ALA A 89 -12.91 -23.90 -50.66
C ALA A 89 -12.31 -22.63 -50.00
N ALA A 90 -13.10 -21.84 -49.25
CA ALA A 90 -12.64 -20.66 -48.51
C ALA A 90 -11.65 -21.03 -47.40
N LEU A 91 -11.90 -22.14 -46.69
CA LEU A 91 -10.99 -22.69 -45.67
C LEU A 91 -9.64 -23.09 -46.27
N HIS A 92 -9.65 -23.79 -47.44
CA HIS A 92 -8.42 -24.16 -48.12
C HIS A 92 -7.66 -22.96 -48.70
N ALA A 93 -8.40 -21.95 -49.21
CA ALA A 93 -7.82 -20.72 -49.71
C ALA A 93 -7.36 -19.77 -48.58
N LYS A 94 -7.69 -20.07 -47.34
CA LYS A 94 -7.47 -19.21 -46.16
C LYS A 94 -8.11 -17.82 -46.33
N ASP A 95 -9.21 -17.73 -47.08
CA ASP A 95 -9.97 -16.50 -47.28
C ASP A 95 -10.91 -16.25 -46.10
N GLU A 96 -10.40 -15.53 -45.14
CA GLU A 96 -11.12 -15.20 -43.91
C GLU A 96 -12.38 -14.36 -44.15
N ALA A 97 -12.34 -13.44 -45.14
CA ALA A 97 -13.50 -12.62 -45.47
C ALA A 97 -14.62 -13.49 -46.08
N ALA A 98 -14.28 -14.50 -46.86
CA ALA A 98 -15.25 -15.47 -47.37
C ALA A 98 -15.81 -16.33 -46.21
N VAL A 99 -14.97 -16.80 -45.28
CA VAL A 99 -15.40 -17.58 -44.11
C VAL A 99 -16.38 -16.78 -43.25
N LEU A 100 -16.08 -15.52 -42.93
CA LEU A 100 -16.97 -14.65 -42.16
C LEU A 100 -18.31 -14.39 -42.86
N ARG A 101 -18.26 -14.17 -44.20
CA ARG A 101 -19.47 -13.94 -44.99
C ARG A 101 -20.33 -15.21 -45.11
N LEU A 102 -19.73 -16.36 -45.37
CA LEU A 102 -20.44 -17.64 -45.48
C LEU A 102 -20.99 -18.08 -44.10
N GLY A 103 -20.22 -17.84 -43.04
CA GLY A 103 -20.67 -18.11 -41.65
C GLY A 103 -21.99 -17.42 -41.28
N SER A 104 -22.21 -16.20 -41.78
CA SER A 104 -23.48 -15.46 -41.53
C SER A 104 -24.71 -16.10 -42.22
N ILE A 105 -24.55 -17.06 -43.15
CA ILE A 105 -25.67 -17.72 -43.84
C ILE A 105 -26.22 -18.89 -43.03
N PHE A 106 -25.45 -19.48 -42.11
CA PHE A 106 -25.88 -20.62 -41.30
C PHE A 106 -26.93 -20.25 -40.21
N GLU A 107 -26.99 -19.01 -39.75
CA GLU A 107 -27.94 -18.59 -38.71
C GLU A 107 -29.42 -18.77 -39.10
N PRO A 108 -29.87 -18.37 -40.31
CA PRO A 108 -31.25 -18.58 -40.71
C PRO A 108 -31.58 -20.05 -40.94
N MET A 109 -30.65 -20.94 -40.98
CA MET A 109 -30.82 -22.37 -41.19
C MET A 109 -30.70 -23.16 -39.90
N LEU A 110 -31.32 -24.31 -39.78
CA LEU A 110 -31.27 -25.19 -38.60
C LEU A 110 -29.87 -25.81 -38.34
N PHE A 111 -28.88 -25.45 -39.13
CA PHE A 111 -27.50 -26.00 -39.11
C PHE A 111 -26.46 -25.06 -38.48
N ALA A 112 -26.91 -24.14 -37.62
CA ALA A 112 -25.99 -23.23 -36.93
C ALA A 112 -24.84 -23.94 -36.19
N GLU A 113 -25.10 -25.10 -35.60
CA GLU A 113 -24.08 -25.92 -34.90
C GLU A 113 -22.97 -26.43 -35.85
N GLU A 114 -23.30 -26.84 -37.07
CA GLU A 114 -22.33 -27.30 -38.09
C GLU A 114 -21.44 -26.11 -38.54
N GLY A 115 -22.07 -24.94 -38.80
CA GLY A 115 -21.36 -23.72 -39.15
C GLY A 115 -20.40 -23.25 -38.03
N VAL A 116 -20.84 -23.27 -36.80
CA VAL A 116 -20.00 -22.97 -35.62
C VAL A 116 -18.81 -23.94 -35.60
N SER A 117 -19.04 -25.25 -35.76
CA SER A 117 -17.98 -26.26 -35.74
C SER A 117 -16.93 -26.04 -36.84
N MET A 118 -17.36 -25.68 -38.06
CA MET A 118 -16.46 -25.38 -39.18
C MET A 118 -15.61 -24.15 -38.94
N VAL A 119 -16.23 -23.06 -38.42
CA VAL A 119 -15.48 -21.84 -38.07
C VAL A 119 -14.49 -22.11 -36.93
N LEU A 120 -14.88 -22.87 -35.91
CA LEU A 120 -13.98 -23.24 -34.81
C LEU A 120 -12.78 -24.09 -35.29
N ALA A 121 -12.99 -25.01 -36.23
CA ALA A 121 -11.90 -25.79 -36.82
C ALA A 121 -10.93 -24.91 -37.65
N PHE A 122 -11.47 -23.98 -38.42
CA PHE A 122 -10.67 -22.99 -39.13
C PHE A 122 -9.84 -22.11 -38.22
N VAL A 123 -10.48 -21.51 -37.20
CA VAL A 123 -9.79 -20.67 -36.24
C VAL A 123 -8.66 -21.44 -35.53
N ALA A 124 -8.92 -22.70 -35.16
CA ALA A 124 -7.90 -23.54 -34.53
C ALA A 124 -6.69 -23.77 -35.45
N SER A 125 -6.95 -24.13 -36.72
CA SER A 125 -5.88 -24.35 -37.73
C SER A 125 -5.06 -23.08 -37.99
N GLN A 126 -5.72 -21.94 -38.14
CA GLN A 126 -5.05 -20.65 -38.32
C GLN A 126 -4.21 -20.27 -37.10
N LEU A 127 -4.74 -20.52 -35.91
CA LEU A 127 -4.04 -20.22 -34.67
C LEU A 127 -2.80 -21.10 -34.48
N GLU A 128 -2.93 -22.42 -34.74
CA GLU A 128 -1.81 -23.36 -34.69
C GLU A 128 -0.68 -22.95 -35.64
N GLU A 129 -1.02 -22.51 -36.86
CA GLU A 129 -0.03 -22.07 -37.86
C GLU A 129 0.65 -20.74 -37.44
N ARG A 130 -0.12 -19.76 -36.94
CA ARG A 130 0.42 -18.47 -36.47
C ARG A 130 1.29 -18.60 -35.24
N LEU A 131 0.96 -19.53 -34.35
CA LEU A 131 1.65 -19.72 -33.06
C LEU A 131 2.76 -20.78 -33.15
N ALA A 132 2.93 -21.47 -34.30
CA ALA A 132 4.00 -22.43 -34.47
C ALA A 132 5.37 -21.73 -34.33
N PRO A 133 6.23 -22.13 -33.38
CA PRO A 133 7.54 -21.51 -33.20
C PRO A 133 8.40 -21.83 -34.43
N SER A 134 9.02 -20.79 -35.01
CA SER A 134 9.87 -20.89 -36.19
C SER A 134 11.17 -21.68 -36.00
N SER A 135 11.53 -21.98 -34.74
CA SER A 135 12.75 -22.71 -34.35
C SER A 135 12.51 -23.55 -33.09
N SER A 136 13.39 -24.51 -32.80
CA SER A 136 13.32 -25.28 -31.57
C SER A 136 13.43 -24.34 -30.34
N LEU A 137 12.55 -24.48 -29.35
CA LEU A 137 12.47 -23.64 -28.15
C LEU A 137 13.82 -23.50 -27.38
N GLN A 138 14.65 -24.55 -27.46
CA GLN A 138 15.98 -24.57 -26.82
C GLN A 138 17.02 -23.65 -27.48
N ARG A 139 16.76 -23.16 -28.69
CA ARG A 139 17.68 -22.26 -29.41
C ARG A 139 17.22 -20.80 -29.39
N LEU A 140 16.05 -20.52 -28.83
CA LEU A 140 15.54 -19.16 -28.71
C LEU A 140 16.26 -18.46 -27.56
N SER A 141 16.54 -17.17 -27.74
CA SER A 141 17.01 -16.34 -26.62
C SER A 141 15.88 -16.09 -25.63
N ILE A 142 16.23 -15.70 -24.42
CA ILE A 142 15.24 -15.35 -23.36
C ILE A 142 14.30 -14.24 -23.84
N HIS A 143 14.84 -13.25 -24.54
CA HIS A 143 14.05 -12.16 -25.13
C HIS A 143 13.08 -12.68 -26.21
N ASP A 144 13.50 -13.62 -27.02
CA ASP A 144 12.62 -14.24 -28.04
C ASP A 144 11.52 -15.06 -27.38
N LEU A 145 11.81 -15.80 -26.29
CA LEU A 145 10.81 -16.56 -25.53
C LEU A 145 9.73 -15.65 -24.95
N THR A 146 10.12 -14.53 -24.32
CA THR A 146 9.18 -13.55 -23.77
C THR A 146 8.37 -12.88 -24.88
N SER A 147 9.00 -12.51 -25.98
CA SER A 147 8.33 -11.90 -27.14
C SER A 147 7.31 -12.86 -27.78
N HIS A 148 7.66 -14.14 -27.91
CA HIS A 148 6.73 -15.16 -28.42
C HIS A 148 5.56 -15.41 -27.46
N LEU A 149 5.79 -15.41 -26.16
CA LEU A 149 4.72 -15.54 -25.16
C LEU A 149 3.71 -14.37 -25.27
N ILE A 150 4.21 -13.14 -25.36
CA ILE A 150 3.39 -11.94 -25.56
C ILE A 150 2.63 -12.03 -26.88
N HIS A 151 3.30 -12.51 -27.95
CA HIS A 151 2.66 -12.74 -29.24
C HIS A 151 1.52 -13.75 -29.14
N VAL A 152 1.68 -14.86 -28.41
CA VAL A 152 0.62 -15.85 -28.16
C VAL A 152 -0.60 -15.17 -27.53
N PHE A 153 -0.41 -14.41 -26.45
CA PHE A 153 -1.49 -13.74 -25.74
C PHE A 153 -2.22 -12.70 -26.60
N ASN A 154 -1.47 -11.90 -27.35
CA ASN A 154 -2.05 -10.90 -28.24
C ASN A 154 -2.82 -11.54 -29.39
N THR A 155 -2.29 -12.62 -29.98
CA THR A 155 -2.96 -13.34 -31.05
C THR A 155 -4.27 -13.98 -30.61
N VAL A 156 -4.31 -14.54 -29.41
CA VAL A 156 -5.55 -15.05 -28.79
C VAL A 156 -6.59 -13.94 -28.65
N ALA A 157 -6.20 -12.78 -28.13
CA ALA A 157 -7.10 -11.65 -27.97
C ALA A 157 -7.60 -11.13 -29.32
N GLU A 158 -6.71 -10.97 -30.29
CA GLU A 158 -7.04 -10.52 -31.64
C GLU A 158 -8.04 -11.46 -32.33
N VAL A 159 -7.74 -12.75 -32.32
CA VAL A 159 -8.59 -13.78 -32.96
C VAL A 159 -9.96 -13.85 -32.26
N THR A 160 -9.98 -13.84 -30.94
CA THR A 160 -11.24 -13.85 -30.17
C THR A 160 -12.11 -12.65 -30.53
N LEU A 161 -11.56 -11.43 -30.47
CA LEU A 161 -12.29 -10.20 -30.78
C LEU A 161 -12.75 -10.12 -32.24
N ARG A 162 -12.02 -10.74 -33.17
CA ARG A 162 -12.36 -10.74 -34.57
C ARG A 162 -13.52 -11.67 -34.91
N PHE A 163 -13.56 -12.87 -34.31
CA PHE A 163 -14.60 -13.85 -34.58
C PHE A 163 -15.79 -13.80 -33.65
N GLU A 164 -15.69 -13.12 -32.49
CA GLU A 164 -16.78 -12.95 -31.53
C GLU A 164 -18.05 -12.35 -32.16
N PRO A 165 -17.98 -11.24 -32.95
CA PRO A 165 -19.19 -10.69 -33.58
C PRO A 165 -19.92 -11.68 -34.50
N LEU A 166 -19.19 -12.51 -35.23
CA LEU A 166 -19.77 -13.56 -36.06
C LEU A 166 -20.56 -14.56 -35.20
N MET A 167 -19.97 -15.00 -34.09
CA MET A 167 -20.62 -15.97 -33.20
C MET A 167 -21.87 -15.38 -32.54
N LEU A 168 -21.86 -14.11 -32.15
CA LEU A 168 -22.97 -13.45 -31.48
C LEU A 168 -24.09 -12.98 -32.43
N GLN A 169 -23.72 -12.46 -33.60
CA GLN A 169 -24.64 -11.84 -34.53
C GLN A 169 -25.15 -12.81 -35.59
N SER A 170 -24.24 -13.62 -36.14
CA SER A 170 -24.59 -14.49 -37.26
C SER A 170 -25.11 -15.85 -36.84
N PHE A 171 -24.68 -16.36 -35.71
CA PHE A 171 -25.18 -17.64 -35.18
C PHE A 171 -26.18 -17.46 -34.05
N GLY A 172 -26.43 -16.21 -33.60
CA GLY A 172 -27.37 -15.90 -32.51
C GLY A 172 -27.05 -16.62 -31.17
N SER A 173 -25.86 -17.19 -31.05
CA SER A 173 -25.52 -18.16 -30.04
C SER A 173 -24.39 -17.66 -29.15
N VAL A 174 -24.73 -17.30 -27.94
CA VAL A 174 -23.73 -17.04 -26.87
C VAL A 174 -22.87 -18.28 -26.64
N ARG A 175 -23.42 -19.49 -26.79
CA ARG A 175 -22.69 -20.75 -26.72
C ARG A 175 -21.62 -20.88 -27.81
N GLY A 176 -21.87 -20.31 -29.00
CA GLY A 176 -20.87 -20.27 -30.07
C GLY A 176 -19.65 -19.45 -29.68
N ALA A 177 -19.85 -18.29 -29.08
CA ALA A 177 -18.78 -17.41 -28.59
C ALA A 177 -18.01 -18.04 -27.40
N GLU A 178 -18.70 -18.71 -26.48
CA GLU A 178 -18.09 -19.47 -25.39
C GLU A 178 -17.21 -20.61 -25.93
N ARG A 179 -17.71 -21.37 -26.91
CA ARG A 179 -16.95 -22.44 -27.57
C ARG A 179 -15.73 -21.89 -28.35
N LEU A 180 -15.87 -20.71 -28.96
CA LEU A 180 -14.74 -20.03 -29.61
C LEU A 180 -13.64 -19.73 -28.59
N LEU A 181 -13.98 -19.06 -27.47
CA LEU A 181 -13.01 -18.75 -26.42
C LEU A 181 -12.36 -20.01 -25.88
N SER A 182 -13.15 -21.05 -25.59
CA SER A 182 -12.65 -22.36 -25.12
C SER A 182 -11.70 -23.00 -26.14
N ARG A 183 -12.06 -22.97 -27.42
CA ARG A 183 -11.23 -23.59 -28.48
C ARG A 183 -9.91 -22.85 -28.66
N VAL A 184 -9.95 -21.51 -28.71
CA VAL A 184 -8.75 -20.66 -28.84
C VAL A 184 -7.85 -20.84 -27.63
N TYR A 185 -8.41 -20.87 -26.43
CA TYR A 185 -7.68 -21.13 -25.18
C TYR A 185 -7.00 -22.50 -25.18
N ASN A 186 -7.70 -23.56 -25.57
CA ASN A 186 -7.18 -24.92 -25.58
C ASN A 186 -6.05 -25.12 -26.59
N VAL A 187 -6.00 -24.37 -27.68
CA VAL A 187 -4.90 -24.38 -28.64
C VAL A 187 -3.70 -23.59 -28.13
N ALA A 188 -3.92 -22.42 -27.58
CA ALA A 188 -2.85 -21.50 -27.17
C ALA A 188 -2.20 -21.89 -25.84
N SER A 189 -2.98 -22.43 -24.87
CA SER A 189 -2.50 -22.74 -23.52
C SER A 189 -1.30 -23.71 -23.50
N PRO A 190 -1.29 -24.85 -24.22
CA PRO A 190 -0.13 -25.74 -24.26
C PRO A 190 1.14 -25.09 -24.85
N ILE A 191 0.97 -24.14 -25.77
CA ILE A 191 2.09 -23.41 -26.37
C ILE A 191 2.66 -22.41 -25.33
N ALA A 192 1.78 -21.67 -24.66
CA ALA A 192 2.16 -20.73 -23.59
C ALA A 192 2.86 -21.45 -22.43
N VAL A 193 2.37 -22.62 -22.00
CA VAL A 193 3.02 -23.45 -20.96
C VAL A 193 4.45 -23.82 -21.37
N ARG A 194 4.63 -24.36 -22.58
CA ARG A 194 5.97 -24.76 -23.05
C ARG A 194 6.93 -23.56 -23.14
N LEU A 195 6.44 -22.37 -23.49
CA LEU A 195 7.24 -21.15 -23.54
C LEU A 195 7.62 -20.68 -22.14
N LEU A 196 6.69 -20.71 -21.17
CA LEU A 196 6.95 -20.38 -19.77
C LEU A 196 7.93 -21.36 -19.13
N ASP A 197 7.75 -22.65 -19.33
CA ASP A 197 8.63 -23.70 -18.77
C ASP A 197 10.05 -23.55 -19.34
N ALA A 198 10.15 -23.30 -20.66
CA ALA A 198 11.44 -23.04 -21.31
C ALA A 198 12.10 -21.76 -20.77
N TYR A 199 11.32 -20.70 -20.52
CA TYR A 199 11.79 -19.46 -19.93
C TYR A 199 12.32 -19.69 -18.50
N ILE A 200 11.56 -20.35 -17.64
CA ILE A 200 11.95 -20.67 -16.26
C ILE A 200 13.23 -21.51 -16.24
N ALA A 201 13.30 -22.54 -17.07
CA ALA A 201 14.45 -23.44 -17.17
C ALA A 201 15.69 -22.71 -17.70
N GLN A 202 15.56 -21.91 -18.76
CA GLN A 202 16.70 -21.21 -19.38
C GLN A 202 17.24 -20.08 -18.48
N ARG A 203 16.36 -19.39 -17.74
CA ARG A 203 16.78 -18.41 -16.73
C ARG A 203 17.43 -19.05 -15.51
N GLY A 204 17.11 -20.31 -15.22
CA GLY A 204 17.62 -21.00 -14.05
C GLY A 204 17.28 -20.28 -12.75
N LEU A 205 16.07 -19.73 -12.64
CA LEU A 205 15.66 -18.88 -11.50
C LEU A 205 15.83 -19.60 -10.16
N ALA A 206 15.52 -20.89 -10.07
CA ALA A 206 15.69 -21.68 -8.86
C ALA A 206 17.18 -21.78 -8.45
N ASP A 207 18.10 -21.99 -9.41
CA ASP A 207 19.53 -22.03 -9.15
C ASP A 207 20.09 -20.66 -8.75
N LEU A 208 19.57 -19.59 -9.35
CA LEU A 208 19.92 -18.21 -8.99
C LEU A 208 19.51 -17.91 -7.56
N ILE A 209 18.30 -18.25 -7.16
CA ILE A 209 17.79 -18.07 -5.80
C ILE A 209 18.61 -18.90 -4.82
N HIS A 210 18.89 -20.16 -5.14
CA HIS A 210 19.72 -21.03 -4.30
C HIS A 210 21.13 -20.47 -4.11
N LYS A 211 21.79 -20.06 -5.17
CA LYS A 211 23.13 -19.45 -5.11
C LYS A 211 23.12 -18.17 -4.29
N ALA A 212 22.11 -17.33 -4.45
CA ALA A 212 22.02 -16.06 -3.75
C ALA A 212 21.72 -16.22 -2.26
N ARG A 213 20.93 -17.22 -1.85
CA ARG A 213 20.68 -17.54 -0.43
C ARG A 213 21.92 -18.12 0.29
N HIS A 214 22.79 -18.78 -0.45
CA HIS A 214 24.00 -19.41 0.07
C HIS A 214 25.25 -18.55 -0.12
N LEU A 215 25.12 -17.28 -0.54
CA LEU A 215 26.24 -16.33 -0.50
C LEU A 215 26.70 -16.19 0.95
N PRO A 216 28.01 -16.46 1.24
CA PRO A 216 28.53 -16.36 2.60
C PRO A 216 28.31 -14.94 3.11
N ASP A 217 27.75 -14.82 4.33
CA ASP A 217 27.70 -13.55 5.02
C ASP A 217 29.14 -13.06 5.20
N ALA A 218 29.53 -12.06 4.43
CA ALA A 218 30.84 -11.44 4.57
C ALA A 218 30.90 -10.81 5.97
N THR A 219 31.70 -11.41 6.85
CA THR A 219 31.96 -10.88 8.20
C THR A 219 33.34 -10.26 8.24
N GLY A 220 33.49 -9.08 8.87
CA GLY A 220 34.76 -8.43 9.04
C GLY A 220 35.09 -7.34 8.00
N PRO A 221 36.35 -6.92 7.87
CA PRO A 221 36.78 -5.75 7.07
C PRO A 221 36.47 -5.85 5.56
N ASN A 222 36.17 -7.05 5.07
CA ASN A 222 35.82 -7.30 3.66
C ASN A 222 34.35 -7.06 3.31
N ILE A 223 33.51 -6.66 4.28
CA ILE A 223 32.06 -6.43 4.05
C ILE A 223 31.82 -5.36 2.97
N LYS A 224 32.58 -4.26 3.00
CA LYS A 224 32.43 -3.18 2.02
C LYS A 224 32.73 -3.63 0.60
N VAL A 225 33.82 -4.40 0.41
CA VAL A 225 34.21 -4.95 -0.90
C VAL A 225 33.22 -5.98 -1.41
N ALA A 226 32.66 -6.81 -0.53
CA ALA A 226 31.58 -7.75 -0.88
C ALA A 226 30.27 -7.04 -1.24
N ALA A 227 29.95 -5.93 -0.55
CA ALA A 227 28.77 -5.11 -0.83
C ALA A 227 28.90 -4.35 -2.16
N GLU A 228 30.10 -3.87 -2.52
CA GLU A 228 30.36 -3.22 -3.82
C GLU A 228 30.24 -4.20 -5.00
N ASN A 229 30.58 -5.48 -4.79
CA ASN A 229 30.49 -6.54 -5.79
C ASN A 229 29.15 -7.28 -5.78
N ALA A 230 28.15 -6.81 -5.04
CA ALA A 230 26.82 -7.42 -4.99
C ALA A 230 26.16 -7.40 -6.36
N VAL A 231 25.65 -8.54 -6.79
CA VAL A 231 24.93 -8.69 -8.07
C VAL A 231 23.66 -7.83 -8.04
N ASP A 232 23.45 -7.05 -9.10
CA ASP A 232 22.20 -6.32 -9.29
C ASP A 232 21.14 -7.27 -9.86
N TRP A 233 20.12 -7.58 -9.07
CA TRP A 233 19.00 -8.45 -9.43
C TRP A 233 17.84 -7.71 -10.11
N ASN A 234 17.86 -6.37 -10.15
CA ASN A 234 16.75 -5.58 -10.69
C ASN A 234 16.41 -5.87 -12.16
N PRO A 235 17.37 -6.10 -13.07
CA PRO A 235 17.04 -6.44 -14.45
C PRO A 235 16.22 -7.73 -14.56
N GLN A 236 16.61 -8.78 -13.81
CA GLN A 236 15.92 -10.07 -13.79
C GLN A 236 14.52 -9.95 -13.17
N LEU A 237 14.40 -9.23 -12.07
CA LEU A 237 13.12 -8.96 -11.41
C LEU A 237 12.16 -8.20 -12.31
N ASN A 238 12.64 -7.17 -13.01
CA ASN A 238 11.81 -6.41 -13.94
C ASN A 238 11.34 -7.28 -15.12
N GLU A 239 12.19 -8.14 -15.64
CA GLU A 239 11.84 -9.05 -16.73
C GLU A 239 10.76 -10.04 -16.29
N VAL A 240 10.93 -10.70 -15.15
CA VAL A 240 9.93 -11.62 -14.59
C VAL A 240 8.61 -10.91 -14.31
N ALA A 241 8.67 -9.70 -13.76
CA ALA A 241 7.47 -8.89 -13.49
C ALA A 241 6.69 -8.57 -14.76
N VAL A 242 7.37 -8.26 -15.87
CA VAL A 242 6.74 -8.02 -17.18
C VAL A 242 6.05 -9.28 -17.69
N VAL A 243 6.69 -10.45 -17.58
CA VAL A 243 6.09 -11.72 -17.97
C VAL A 243 4.82 -12.01 -17.17
N LEU A 244 4.87 -11.80 -15.84
CA LEU A 244 3.70 -11.94 -14.98
C LEU A 244 2.58 -10.94 -15.35
N GLN A 245 2.93 -9.69 -15.62
CA GLN A 245 1.97 -8.65 -16.00
C GLN A 245 1.22 -9.03 -17.29
N HIS A 246 1.93 -9.50 -18.31
CA HIS A 246 1.29 -9.95 -19.56
C HIS A 246 0.42 -11.18 -19.33
N SER A 247 0.86 -12.13 -18.51
CA SER A 247 0.08 -13.31 -18.16
C SER A 247 -1.21 -12.92 -17.42
N GLN A 248 -1.15 -11.95 -16.50
CA GLN A 248 -2.32 -11.44 -15.79
C GLN A 248 -3.27 -10.63 -16.69
N THR A 249 -2.72 -9.87 -17.62
CA THR A 249 -3.54 -9.14 -18.60
C THR A 249 -4.32 -10.12 -19.48
N TYR A 250 -3.66 -11.19 -19.91
CA TYR A 250 -4.30 -12.27 -20.67
C TYR A 250 -5.39 -12.98 -19.83
N GLU A 251 -5.10 -13.32 -18.59
CA GLU A 251 -6.08 -13.92 -17.69
C GLU A 251 -7.30 -13.03 -17.49
N ARG A 252 -7.09 -11.74 -17.22
CA ARG A 252 -8.19 -10.76 -17.09
C ARG A 252 -9.04 -10.67 -18.34
N PHE A 253 -8.41 -10.71 -19.52
CA PHE A 253 -9.13 -10.74 -20.79
C PHE A 253 -10.04 -11.97 -20.89
N VAL A 254 -9.51 -13.18 -20.64
CA VAL A 254 -10.29 -14.43 -20.70
C VAL A 254 -11.43 -14.41 -19.66
N ARG A 255 -11.17 -14.00 -18.44
CA ARG A 255 -12.19 -13.88 -17.36
C ARG A 255 -13.29 -12.89 -17.72
N ALA A 256 -12.95 -11.73 -18.24
CA ALA A 256 -13.93 -10.71 -18.63
C ALA A 256 -14.87 -11.22 -19.73
N ARG A 257 -14.33 -12.01 -20.70
CA ARG A 257 -15.14 -12.61 -21.76
C ARG A 257 -16.02 -13.74 -21.23
N ASP A 258 -15.50 -14.60 -20.38
CA ASP A 258 -16.27 -15.68 -19.75
C ASP A 258 -17.46 -15.14 -18.96
N VAL A 259 -17.23 -14.12 -18.12
CA VAL A 259 -18.30 -13.44 -17.35
C VAL A 259 -19.32 -12.80 -18.28
N PHE A 260 -18.89 -12.17 -19.38
CA PHE A 260 -19.80 -11.58 -20.36
C PHE A 260 -20.70 -12.62 -21.03
N TYR A 261 -20.15 -13.79 -21.38
CA TYR A 261 -20.94 -14.87 -21.98
C TYR A 261 -21.88 -15.53 -20.98
N MET A 262 -21.41 -15.77 -19.75
CA MET A 262 -22.23 -16.34 -18.68
C MET A 262 -23.43 -15.46 -18.33
N ALA A 263 -23.27 -14.15 -18.29
CA ALA A 263 -24.36 -13.22 -18.01
C ALA A 263 -25.46 -13.22 -19.08
N ARG A 264 -25.16 -13.71 -20.29
CA ARG A 264 -26.09 -13.75 -21.43
C ARG A 264 -26.59 -15.15 -21.76
N SER A 265 -26.01 -16.19 -21.15
CA SER A 265 -26.43 -17.58 -21.37
C SER A 265 -27.65 -17.92 -20.54
N SER A 266 -28.69 -18.45 -21.20
CA SER A 266 -29.92 -18.94 -20.54
C SER A 266 -29.75 -20.30 -19.84
N SER A 267 -28.59 -20.95 -20.00
CA SER A 267 -28.27 -22.25 -19.39
C SER A 267 -26.79 -22.30 -19.08
N PRO A 268 -26.37 -22.26 -17.81
CA PRO A 268 -24.96 -22.29 -17.43
C PRO A 268 -24.40 -23.72 -17.64
N THR A 269 -23.84 -23.96 -18.80
CA THR A 269 -22.94 -25.09 -19.01
C THR A 269 -21.56 -24.66 -18.56
N GLY A 270 -21.07 -25.19 -17.46
CA GLY A 270 -19.76 -25.06 -16.82
C GLY A 270 -18.86 -23.88 -17.23
N SER A 271 -18.66 -22.94 -16.29
CA SER A 271 -17.74 -21.81 -16.47
C SER A 271 -16.36 -22.27 -16.92
N LEU A 272 -15.81 -21.65 -17.96
CA LEU A 272 -14.39 -21.75 -18.35
C LEU A 272 -13.44 -21.39 -17.20
N LEU A 273 -13.89 -20.51 -16.27
CA LEU A 273 -13.12 -20.09 -15.08
C LEU A 273 -12.75 -21.27 -14.18
N ALA A 274 -13.63 -22.25 -14.00
CA ALA A 274 -13.31 -23.43 -13.20
C ALA A 274 -12.19 -24.26 -13.89
N SER A 275 -12.27 -24.43 -15.19
CA SER A 275 -11.25 -25.09 -16.01
C SER A 275 -9.94 -24.28 -16.07
N PHE A 276 -10.05 -22.95 -16.13
CA PHE A 276 -8.89 -22.06 -16.18
C PHE A 276 -8.08 -22.13 -14.88
N ASN A 277 -8.71 -22.07 -13.72
CA ASN A 277 -8.03 -22.13 -12.41
C ASN A 277 -7.24 -23.44 -12.21
N ALA A 278 -7.73 -24.53 -12.78
CA ALA A 278 -7.07 -25.85 -12.74
C ALA A 278 -6.16 -26.10 -13.95
N SER A 279 -5.97 -25.12 -14.83
CA SER A 279 -5.21 -25.29 -16.09
C SER A 279 -3.70 -25.37 -15.84
N PRO A 280 -2.96 -26.11 -16.67
CA PRO A 280 -1.49 -26.13 -16.62
C PRO A 280 -0.88 -24.72 -16.78
N LEU A 281 -1.49 -23.86 -17.60
CA LEU A 281 -1.01 -22.47 -17.76
C LEU A 281 -1.05 -21.69 -16.45
N ASN A 282 -2.16 -21.79 -15.72
CA ASN A 282 -2.26 -21.14 -14.42
C ASN A 282 -1.24 -21.69 -13.42
N THR A 283 -1.00 -23.01 -13.45
CA THR A 283 0.02 -23.66 -12.60
C THR A 283 1.42 -23.11 -12.89
N SER A 284 1.82 -23.03 -14.17
CA SER A 284 3.14 -22.47 -14.56
C SER A 284 3.25 -20.97 -14.21
N VAL A 285 2.16 -20.19 -14.32
CA VAL A 285 2.15 -18.77 -13.89
C VAL A 285 2.28 -18.64 -12.39
N GLN A 286 1.61 -19.50 -11.60
CA GLN A 286 1.74 -19.52 -10.14
C GLN A 286 3.16 -19.94 -9.70
N GLU A 287 3.78 -20.90 -10.38
CA GLU A 287 5.17 -21.27 -10.15
C GLU A 287 6.12 -20.09 -10.42
N LEU A 288 5.94 -19.39 -11.53
CA LEU A 288 6.72 -18.20 -11.84
C LEU A 288 6.51 -17.09 -10.80
N ALA A 289 5.28 -16.91 -10.31
CA ALA A 289 4.97 -15.94 -9.25
C ALA A 289 5.66 -16.29 -7.93
N ALA A 290 5.72 -17.58 -7.57
CA ALA A 290 6.43 -18.05 -6.38
C ALA A 290 7.95 -17.82 -6.50
N LEU A 291 8.54 -18.11 -7.67
CA LEU A 291 9.95 -17.85 -7.97
C LEU A 291 10.25 -16.34 -7.94
N TYR A 292 9.34 -15.52 -8.46
CA TYR A 292 9.44 -14.05 -8.40
C TYR A 292 9.48 -13.56 -6.94
N CYS A 293 8.57 -14.01 -6.09
CA CYS A 293 8.57 -13.64 -4.66
C CYS A 293 9.88 -14.07 -3.97
N ALA A 294 10.38 -15.28 -4.27
CA ALA A 294 11.63 -15.76 -3.70
C ALA A 294 12.85 -14.95 -4.18
N LEU A 295 12.85 -14.47 -5.42
CA LEU A 295 13.90 -13.60 -5.95
C LEU A 295 13.83 -12.18 -5.34
N GLU A 296 12.62 -11.64 -5.12
CA GLU A 296 12.43 -10.37 -4.38
C GLU A 296 12.92 -10.47 -2.94
N ASP A 297 12.64 -11.58 -2.24
CA ASP A 297 13.15 -11.84 -0.89
C ASP A 297 14.68 -11.77 -0.83
N VAL A 298 15.34 -12.43 -1.76
CA VAL A 298 16.79 -12.39 -1.90
C VAL A 298 17.30 -10.98 -2.17
N CYS A 299 16.65 -10.26 -3.08
CA CYS A 299 17.03 -8.88 -3.43
C CYS A 299 16.88 -7.94 -2.24
N LEU A 300 15.75 -8.01 -1.52
CA LEU A 300 15.47 -7.21 -0.32
C LEU A 300 16.51 -7.50 0.77
N SER A 301 16.80 -8.79 1.04
CA SER A 301 17.78 -9.20 2.04
C SER A 301 19.20 -8.74 1.68
N ALA A 302 19.64 -8.96 0.44
CA ALA A 302 20.97 -8.57 -0.03
C ALA A 302 21.15 -7.05 0.00
N SER A 303 20.15 -6.30 -0.47
CA SER A 303 20.18 -4.83 -0.49
C SER A 303 20.19 -4.25 0.93
N THR A 304 19.44 -4.85 1.86
CA THR A 304 19.42 -4.42 3.26
C THR A 304 20.76 -4.71 3.94
N LYS A 305 21.36 -5.89 3.72
CA LYS A 305 22.71 -6.21 4.21
C LYS A 305 23.74 -5.23 3.66
N LYS A 306 23.63 -4.87 2.39
CA LYS A 306 24.48 -3.85 1.75
C LYS A 306 24.32 -2.50 2.41
N ALA A 307 23.08 -2.03 2.60
CA ALA A 307 22.78 -0.77 3.27
C ALA A 307 23.35 -0.70 4.70
N LEU A 308 23.26 -1.81 5.45
CA LEU A 308 23.87 -1.92 6.78
C LEU A 308 25.40 -1.86 6.75
N ALA A 309 26.02 -2.45 5.74
CA ALA A 309 27.49 -2.49 5.60
C ALA A 309 28.08 -1.14 5.14
N THR A 310 27.33 -0.36 4.38
CA THR A 310 27.71 0.93 3.81
C THR A 310 27.08 2.11 4.53
N GLU A 311 26.57 1.90 5.73
CA GLU A 311 25.86 2.93 6.49
C GLU A 311 26.72 4.17 6.74
N GLU A 312 26.17 5.33 6.43
CA GLU A 312 26.75 6.64 6.67
C GLU A 312 25.71 7.57 7.32
N MET A 313 26.21 8.59 7.99
CA MET A 313 25.34 9.66 8.49
C MET A 313 25.07 10.65 7.36
N ARG A 314 23.81 10.94 7.11
CA ARG A 314 23.36 11.95 6.15
C ARG A 314 22.63 13.07 6.86
N SER A 315 22.61 14.25 6.27
CA SER A 315 21.86 15.38 6.78
C SER A 315 20.67 15.66 5.84
N ILE A 316 19.46 15.62 6.36
CA ILE A 316 18.23 15.93 5.64
C ILE A 316 17.84 17.36 5.94
N ALA A 317 17.48 18.14 4.91
CA ALA A 317 16.95 19.48 5.09
C ALA A 317 15.51 19.41 5.64
N SER A 318 15.29 19.97 6.83
CA SER A 318 13.97 20.14 7.43
C SER A 318 13.76 21.62 7.73
N HIS A 319 12.71 22.18 7.21
CA HIS A 319 12.24 23.59 7.33
C HIS A 319 13.29 24.70 7.62
N SER A 320 14.23 24.52 8.51
CA SER A 320 15.26 25.52 8.87
C SER A 320 16.61 24.92 9.33
N ALA A 321 16.71 23.58 9.45
CA ALA A 321 17.91 22.92 9.97
C ALA A 321 18.30 21.69 9.14
N LEU A 322 19.59 21.36 9.15
CA LEU A 322 20.12 20.10 8.61
C LEU A 322 20.05 19.04 9.72
N ILE A 323 19.18 18.07 9.56
CA ILE A 323 18.89 17.05 10.55
C ILE A 323 19.72 15.80 10.25
N PRO A 324 20.57 15.31 11.17
CA PRO A 324 21.34 14.10 10.97
C PRO A 324 20.46 12.86 11.05
N VAL A 325 20.54 11.99 10.01
CA VAL A 325 19.78 10.75 9.89
C VAL A 325 20.70 9.66 9.33
N SER A 326 20.43 8.41 9.64
CA SER A 326 21.14 7.26 9.08
C SER A 326 20.75 7.01 7.62
N SER A 327 21.72 6.80 6.72
CA SER A 327 21.51 6.49 5.30
C SER A 327 20.75 5.18 5.06
N ILE A 328 20.81 4.25 6.02
CA ILE A 328 20.14 2.95 5.92
C ILE A 328 18.62 3.12 5.69
N ILE A 329 18.01 4.19 6.21
CA ILE A 329 16.57 4.43 6.10
C ILE A 329 16.20 4.69 4.64
N ASP A 330 16.91 5.64 4.00
CA ASP A 330 16.67 5.96 2.59
C ASP A 330 16.86 4.74 1.69
N GLU A 331 17.94 3.97 1.93
CA GLU A 331 18.29 2.82 1.12
C GLU A 331 17.29 1.66 1.29
N VAL A 332 16.90 1.34 2.53
CA VAL A 332 15.93 0.27 2.81
C VAL A 332 14.54 0.64 2.26
N PHE A 333 14.08 1.88 2.48
CA PHE A 333 12.79 2.32 1.97
C PHE A 333 12.77 2.43 0.43
N TYR A 334 13.87 2.82 -0.19
CA TYR A 334 14.00 2.83 -1.66
C TYR A 334 13.82 1.41 -2.23
N VAL A 335 14.51 0.42 -1.67
CA VAL A 335 14.43 -0.96 -2.14
C VAL A 335 13.05 -1.55 -1.84
N ALA A 336 12.50 -1.33 -0.65
CA ALA A 336 11.18 -1.77 -0.25
C ALA A 336 10.08 -1.21 -1.17
N ARG A 337 10.13 0.08 -1.47
CA ARG A 337 9.19 0.74 -2.40
C ARG A 337 9.29 0.16 -3.80
N ASN A 338 10.52 0.03 -4.34
CA ASN A 338 10.72 -0.47 -5.70
C ASN A 338 10.20 -1.92 -5.83
N GLY A 339 10.49 -2.79 -4.86
CA GLY A 339 9.98 -4.17 -4.86
C GLY A 339 8.45 -4.21 -4.78
N ALA A 340 7.85 -3.46 -3.85
CA ALA A 340 6.40 -3.41 -3.68
C ALA A 340 5.68 -2.84 -4.92
N CYS A 341 6.14 -1.70 -5.46
CA CYS A 341 5.53 -1.09 -6.67
C CYS A 341 5.65 -2.03 -7.88
N ARG A 342 6.80 -2.69 -8.05
CA ARG A 342 7.01 -3.68 -9.11
C ARG A 342 6.06 -4.87 -8.99
N ALA A 343 5.89 -5.40 -7.77
CA ALA A 343 4.97 -6.49 -7.50
C ALA A 343 3.51 -6.13 -7.77
N LEU A 344 3.08 -4.94 -7.34
CA LEU A 344 1.73 -4.42 -7.65
C LEU A 344 1.52 -4.26 -9.16
N ALA A 345 2.53 -3.76 -9.88
CA ALA A 345 2.46 -3.58 -11.34
C ALA A 345 2.30 -4.91 -12.11
N THR A 346 2.69 -6.06 -11.53
CA THR A 346 2.40 -7.38 -12.14
C THR A 346 0.91 -7.64 -12.31
N GLY A 347 0.07 -7.06 -11.44
CA GLY A 347 -1.35 -7.31 -11.36
C GLY A 347 -1.71 -8.72 -10.84
N HIS A 348 -0.72 -9.51 -10.43
CA HIS A 348 -0.90 -10.85 -9.87
C HIS A 348 -1.09 -10.76 -8.36
N VAL A 349 -2.26 -11.17 -7.85
CA VAL A 349 -2.64 -10.98 -6.44
C VAL A 349 -1.66 -11.66 -5.49
N ASP A 350 -1.32 -12.94 -5.74
CA ASP A 350 -0.46 -13.71 -4.83
C ASP A 350 0.98 -13.18 -4.85
N ALA A 351 1.51 -12.77 -6.01
CA ALA A 351 2.82 -12.16 -6.11
C ALA A 351 2.87 -10.81 -5.37
N ALA A 352 1.84 -9.98 -5.54
CA ALA A 352 1.72 -8.70 -4.85
C ALA A 352 1.65 -8.90 -3.32
N CYS A 353 0.76 -9.80 -2.85
CA CYS A 353 0.65 -10.11 -1.42
C CYS A 353 1.95 -10.69 -0.85
N GLY A 354 2.60 -11.60 -1.59
CA GLY A 354 3.87 -12.20 -1.18
C GLY A 354 4.94 -11.12 -0.94
N VAL A 355 5.15 -10.23 -1.90
CA VAL A 355 6.16 -9.17 -1.78
C VAL A 355 5.78 -8.10 -0.75
N LEU A 356 4.50 -7.72 -0.66
CA LEU A 356 4.03 -6.79 0.38
C LEU A 356 4.29 -7.33 1.78
N ASN A 357 4.06 -8.64 2.00
CA ASN A 357 4.38 -9.28 3.28
C ASN A 357 5.89 -9.35 3.54
N LEU A 358 6.73 -9.57 2.51
CA LEU A 358 8.18 -9.51 2.64
C LEU A 358 8.64 -8.11 3.05
N VAL A 359 8.08 -7.07 2.44
CA VAL A 359 8.38 -5.67 2.77
C VAL A 359 7.92 -5.36 4.21
N ALA A 360 6.71 -5.75 4.59
CA ALA A 360 6.25 -5.57 5.97
C ALA A 360 7.17 -6.27 6.96
N THR A 361 7.54 -7.53 6.72
CA THR A 361 8.47 -8.30 7.55
C THR A 361 9.84 -7.65 7.65
N LEU A 362 10.39 -7.15 6.53
CA LEU A 362 11.66 -6.42 6.51
C LEU A 362 11.64 -5.21 7.45
N LEU A 363 10.57 -4.42 7.38
CA LEU A 363 10.40 -3.21 8.19
C LEU A 363 10.09 -3.51 9.66
N GLU A 364 9.29 -4.55 9.94
CA GLU A 364 8.87 -4.94 11.30
C GLU A 364 9.94 -5.74 12.06
N THR A 365 10.82 -6.44 11.36
CA THR A 365 11.83 -7.28 12.01
C THR A 365 13.23 -6.73 11.78
N THR A 366 13.74 -6.79 10.56
CA THR A 366 15.16 -6.52 10.27
C THR A 366 15.55 -5.08 10.58
N LEU A 367 14.85 -4.11 10.03
CA LEU A 367 15.12 -2.69 10.30
C LEU A 367 14.75 -2.33 11.74
N TYR A 368 13.63 -2.84 12.22
CA TYR A 368 13.17 -2.59 13.60
C TYR A 368 14.18 -3.06 14.63
N ASP A 369 14.75 -4.27 14.50
CA ASP A 369 15.75 -4.81 15.46
C ASP A 369 17.04 -4.00 15.44
N VAL A 370 17.48 -3.52 14.27
CA VAL A 370 18.62 -2.62 14.16
C VAL A 370 18.37 -1.32 14.96
N ILE A 371 17.26 -0.65 14.71
CA ILE A 371 16.92 0.59 15.41
C ILE A 371 16.69 0.36 16.90
N LYS A 372 16.02 -0.73 17.28
CA LYS A 372 15.80 -1.13 18.66
C LYS A 372 17.09 -1.37 19.43
N SER A 373 18.10 -1.97 18.78
CA SER A 373 19.43 -2.16 19.38
C SER A 373 20.09 -0.81 19.72
N ARG A 374 19.93 0.19 18.82
CA ARG A 374 20.43 1.56 19.03
C ARG A 374 19.71 2.26 20.16
N VAL A 375 18.37 2.16 20.20
CA VAL A 375 17.57 2.71 21.30
C VAL A 375 17.99 2.12 22.65
N ARG A 376 18.30 0.83 22.72
CA ARG A 376 18.83 0.19 23.93
C ARG A 376 20.22 0.71 24.33
N ALA A 377 21.05 1.10 23.39
CA ALA A 377 22.38 1.62 23.63
C ALA A 377 22.37 3.09 24.11
N LEU A 378 21.32 3.88 23.81
CA LEU A 378 21.23 5.32 24.12
C LEU A 378 21.60 5.67 25.55
N PRO A 379 21.08 5.02 26.62
CA PRO A 379 21.40 5.42 27.98
C PRO A 379 22.88 5.25 28.32
N ARG A 380 23.56 4.27 27.76
CA ARG A 380 25.00 4.05 27.94
C ARG A 380 25.80 5.12 27.19
N GLU A 381 25.50 5.33 25.93
CA GLU A 381 26.19 6.30 25.07
C GLU A 381 26.07 7.72 25.63
N MET A 382 24.89 8.13 26.13
CA MET A 382 24.67 9.43 26.75
C MET A 382 25.41 9.62 28.08
N ARG A 383 25.71 8.54 28.82
CA ARG A 383 26.51 8.60 30.05
C ARG A 383 27.99 8.69 29.75
N GLU A 384 28.47 7.94 28.72
CA GLU A 384 29.87 7.88 28.30
C GLU A 384 30.31 9.18 27.60
N ALA A 385 29.38 9.83 26.84
CA ALA A 385 29.68 11.05 26.09
C ALA A 385 29.95 12.30 26.97
N GLY A 386 29.71 12.26 28.26
CA GLY A 386 29.86 13.42 29.15
C GLY A 386 28.90 14.57 28.83
N PRO A 387 29.07 15.77 29.43
CA PRO A 387 28.27 16.92 29.05
C PRO A 387 28.59 17.34 27.60
N LEU A 388 27.57 17.42 26.76
CA LEU A 388 27.64 17.82 25.33
C LEU A 388 28.39 19.13 25.07
N THR A 389 28.55 19.98 26.08
CA THR A 389 29.27 21.27 26.05
C THR A 389 30.75 21.18 25.65
N GLY A 390 31.42 20.07 25.95
CA GLY A 390 32.84 19.90 25.58
C GLY A 390 33.09 19.60 24.11
N LEU A 391 32.06 19.22 23.36
CA LEU A 391 32.18 18.77 21.97
C LEU A 391 31.69 19.83 20.99
N LEU A 392 30.78 20.72 21.40
CA LEU A 392 30.39 21.89 20.60
C LEU A 392 31.55 22.85 20.36
N THR A 393 32.50 22.95 21.27
CA THR A 393 33.75 23.74 21.10
C THR A 393 34.66 23.15 20.01
N ASN A 394 34.64 21.83 19.80
CA ASN A 394 35.42 21.20 18.72
C ASN A 394 34.72 21.27 17.34
N LEU A 395 33.38 21.38 17.30
CA LEU A 395 32.65 21.57 16.03
C LEU A 395 32.68 23.03 15.56
N GLN A 396 32.75 24.01 16.47
CA GLN A 396 32.93 25.42 16.09
C GLN A 396 34.30 25.73 15.48
N SER A 397 35.28 24.88 15.67
CA SER A 397 36.60 25.04 15.05
C SER A 397 36.72 24.48 13.63
N SER A 398 35.72 23.72 13.14
CA SER A 398 35.68 23.24 11.76
C SER A 398 34.93 24.19 10.82
N THR A 399 35.49 25.41 10.64
CA THR A 399 35.12 26.36 9.57
C THR A 399 35.15 25.71 8.18
N GLN A 400 35.88 24.62 7.99
CA GLN A 400 35.92 23.84 6.75
C GLN A 400 34.57 23.18 6.37
N LEU A 401 33.76 22.77 7.35
CA LEU A 401 32.43 22.20 7.06
C LEU A 401 31.41 23.28 6.60
N ARG A 402 31.53 24.49 7.13
CA ARG A 402 30.66 25.60 6.75
C ARG A 402 30.90 26.06 5.32
N ASP A 403 32.16 26.04 4.86
CA ASP A 403 32.54 26.39 3.49
C ASP A 403 32.12 25.30 2.48
N GLN A 404 32.20 24.03 2.86
CA GLN A 404 31.70 22.92 2.04
C GLN A 404 30.15 22.96 1.88
N ILE A 405 29.41 23.28 2.93
CA ILE A 405 27.94 23.41 2.90
C ILE A 405 27.51 24.60 2.01
N GLN A 406 28.24 25.72 2.05
CA GLN A 406 27.99 26.86 1.16
C GLN A 406 28.27 26.53 -0.30
N THR A 407 29.28 25.72 -0.58
CA THR A 407 29.63 25.27 -1.93
C THR A 407 28.58 24.30 -2.50
N ILE A 408 27.99 23.42 -1.68
CA ILE A 408 26.91 22.50 -2.08
C ILE A 408 25.60 23.26 -2.29
N ALA A 409 25.28 24.27 -1.48
CA ALA A 409 24.10 25.08 -1.64
C ALA A 409 24.14 25.95 -2.91
N THR A 410 25.33 26.38 -3.33
CA THR A 410 25.51 27.13 -4.60
C THR A 410 25.52 26.21 -5.82
N LEU A 411 25.95 24.95 -5.70
CA LEU A 411 25.85 23.94 -6.77
C LEU A 411 24.41 23.46 -6.99
N GLY A 412 23.62 23.32 -5.93
CA GLY A 412 22.20 22.95 -6.04
C GLY A 412 21.33 23.94 -6.82
N LYS A 413 21.67 25.22 -6.82
CA LYS A 413 21.00 26.26 -7.63
C LYS A 413 21.38 26.25 -9.12
N LYS A 414 22.47 25.57 -9.51
CA LYS A 414 22.94 25.48 -10.91
C LYS A 414 22.52 24.20 -11.64
N MET A 415 21.94 23.22 -10.96
CA MET A 415 21.59 21.92 -11.54
C MET A 415 20.13 21.73 -11.96
N THR A 416 19.33 22.79 -12.01
CA THR A 416 17.97 22.73 -12.58
C THR A 416 17.90 22.89 -14.10
N SER A 417 19.05 22.96 -14.79
CA SER A 417 19.07 22.98 -16.24
C SER A 417 20.39 22.39 -16.79
N ARG A 418 20.47 21.08 -16.94
CA ARG A 418 21.20 20.39 -18.02
C ARG A 418 21.30 18.88 -17.84
N ASN A 419 20.79 18.16 -18.82
CA ASN A 419 21.14 16.84 -19.39
C ASN A 419 21.87 15.79 -18.52
N LEU A 420 21.18 14.65 -18.40
CA LEU A 420 21.68 13.29 -18.21
C LEU A 420 22.85 12.99 -19.17
N ASN A 421 24.03 12.87 -18.64
CA ASN A 421 25.17 12.03 -19.05
C ASN A 421 26.48 12.68 -18.58
N SER A 422 26.87 12.38 -17.35
CA SER A 422 28.29 12.40 -16.95
C SER A 422 28.44 11.73 -15.57
N THR A 423 29.37 10.80 -15.51
CA THR A 423 29.92 10.15 -14.31
C THR A 423 30.22 11.14 -13.20
N PRO A 424 29.86 10.85 -11.93
CA PRO A 424 30.19 11.71 -10.80
C PRO A 424 31.70 11.64 -10.48
N PRO A 425 32.33 12.76 -10.12
CA PRO A 425 33.70 12.74 -9.62
C PRO A 425 33.76 12.13 -8.22
N ALA A 426 34.83 11.36 -7.98
CA ALA A 426 35.12 10.69 -6.75
C ALA A 426 35.05 11.63 -5.53
N SER A 427 34.11 11.34 -4.61
CA SER A 427 34.00 12.00 -3.32
C SER A 427 35.14 11.58 -2.41
N THR A 428 35.89 12.54 -1.93
CA THR A 428 36.93 12.39 -0.90
C THR A 428 36.27 11.86 0.39
N ASN A 429 36.67 10.65 0.77
CA ASN A 429 36.21 9.92 1.95
C ASN A 429 36.60 10.67 3.24
N ALA A 430 35.61 11.17 3.95
CA ALA A 430 35.69 11.44 5.38
C ALA A 430 34.83 10.38 6.11
N SER A 431 35.21 9.10 5.98
CA SER A 431 34.66 8.01 6.77
C SER A 431 35.38 7.93 8.10
N GLY A 432 34.96 8.73 9.07
CA GLY A 432 35.27 8.52 10.49
C GLY A 432 34.17 7.62 11.11
N PRO A 433 34.51 6.75 12.09
CA PRO A 433 33.49 6.05 12.85
C PRO A 433 32.57 7.07 13.51
N LEU A 434 31.25 6.78 13.52
CA LEU A 434 30.22 7.57 14.19
C LEU A 434 30.72 8.00 15.57
N THR A 435 30.97 9.30 15.74
CA THR A 435 31.40 9.81 17.04
C THR A 435 30.26 9.60 18.05
N PRO A 436 30.53 9.07 19.25
CA PRO A 436 29.47 8.68 20.22
C PRO A 436 28.53 9.83 20.63
N VAL A 437 28.85 11.04 20.26
CA VAL A 437 28.15 12.27 20.67
C VAL A 437 26.91 12.61 19.85
N LEU A 438 26.90 12.21 18.57
CA LEU A 438 25.76 12.47 17.67
C LEU A 438 24.76 11.30 17.61
N ALA A 439 25.04 10.19 18.31
CA ALA A 439 24.20 9.00 18.27
C ALA A 439 22.74 9.24 18.72
N PRO A 440 22.44 9.97 19.82
CA PRO A 440 21.05 10.18 20.24
C PRO A 440 20.21 10.95 19.22
N PRO A 441 20.62 12.14 18.71
CA PRO A 441 19.86 12.84 17.68
C PRO A 441 19.66 12.02 16.40
N VAL A 442 20.71 11.30 15.94
CA VAL A 442 20.63 10.46 14.75
C VAL A 442 19.58 9.35 14.94
N THR A 443 19.60 8.67 16.08
CA THR A 443 18.65 7.58 16.38
C THR A 443 17.22 8.10 16.45
N LEU A 444 16.98 9.21 17.13
CA LEU A 444 15.64 9.79 17.25
C LEU A 444 15.09 10.28 15.90
N ASN A 445 15.89 11.05 15.17
CA ASN A 445 15.51 11.53 13.84
C ASN A 445 15.27 10.35 12.87
N SER A 446 16.07 9.29 12.98
CA SER A 446 15.90 8.08 12.18
C SER A 446 14.54 7.45 12.41
N ILE A 447 14.06 7.35 13.65
CA ILE A 447 12.74 6.82 13.96
C ILE A 447 11.64 7.75 13.41
N GLY A 448 11.77 9.07 13.59
CA GLY A 448 10.84 10.05 13.04
C GLY A 448 10.74 9.98 11.51
N THR A 449 11.90 9.85 10.84
CA THR A 449 11.97 9.67 9.37
C THR A 449 11.32 8.37 8.93
N ILE A 450 11.53 7.25 9.64
CA ILE A 450 10.88 5.97 9.36
C ILE A 450 9.35 6.12 9.43
N LEU A 451 8.82 6.79 10.46
CA LEU A 451 7.38 7.01 10.60
C LEU A 451 6.80 7.81 9.43
N SER A 452 7.51 8.86 9.02
CA SER A 452 7.12 9.67 7.84
C SER A 452 7.16 8.83 6.55
N TYR A 453 8.22 8.05 6.35
CA TYR A 453 8.38 7.21 5.17
C TYR A 453 7.37 6.06 5.12
N LEU A 454 7.00 5.47 6.27
CA LEU A 454 5.93 4.46 6.35
C LEU A 454 4.58 5.03 5.89
N ALA A 455 4.24 6.24 6.33
CA ALA A 455 3.01 6.91 5.91
C ALA A 455 3.02 7.22 4.40
N GLN A 456 4.14 7.69 3.85
CA GLN A 456 4.29 7.96 2.42
C GLN A 456 4.26 6.67 1.60
N LEU A 457 4.94 5.63 2.07
CA LEU A 457 4.97 4.31 1.41
C LEU A 457 3.57 3.74 1.35
N GLN A 458 2.83 3.74 2.46
CA GLN A 458 1.46 3.25 2.50
C GLN A 458 0.57 3.99 1.50
N ALA A 459 0.57 5.33 1.50
CA ALA A 459 -0.23 6.13 0.58
C ALA A 459 0.12 5.86 -0.89
N THR A 460 1.42 5.69 -1.20
CA THR A 460 1.88 5.36 -2.55
C THR A 460 1.40 3.97 -2.97
N LEU A 461 1.58 2.96 -2.11
CA LEU A 461 1.20 1.58 -2.42
C LEU A 461 -0.32 1.40 -2.50
N GLU A 462 -1.11 2.14 -1.71
CA GLU A 462 -2.57 2.16 -1.84
C GLU A 462 -3.00 2.73 -3.21
N ALA A 463 -2.38 3.82 -3.66
CA ALA A 463 -2.64 4.41 -4.97
C ALA A 463 -2.25 3.47 -6.12
N ASP A 464 -1.06 2.85 -6.05
CA ASP A 464 -0.57 1.90 -7.04
C ASP A 464 -1.44 0.62 -7.07
N ALA A 465 -1.89 0.15 -5.91
CA ALA A 465 -2.80 -0.99 -5.82
C ALA A 465 -4.17 -0.68 -6.46
N MET A 466 -4.72 0.51 -6.23
CA MET A 466 -5.97 0.94 -6.88
C MET A 466 -5.82 1.04 -8.41
N ALA A 467 -4.65 1.46 -8.89
CA ALA A 467 -4.36 1.52 -10.33
C ALA A 467 -4.20 0.12 -10.96
N ALA A 468 -3.58 -0.82 -10.24
CA ALA A 468 -3.28 -2.16 -10.75
C ALA A 468 -4.46 -3.13 -10.64
N PHE A 469 -5.32 -2.98 -9.62
CA PHE A 469 -6.44 -3.86 -9.34
C PHE A 469 -7.76 -3.07 -9.47
N SER A 470 -8.83 -3.77 -9.82
CA SER A 470 -10.17 -3.15 -9.94
C SER A 470 -10.72 -2.78 -8.55
N ASP A 471 -11.56 -1.74 -8.51
CA ASP A 471 -12.34 -1.37 -7.33
C ASP A 471 -13.58 -2.30 -7.20
N PRO A 472 -13.86 -2.93 -6.03
CA PRO A 472 -13.10 -2.81 -4.78
C PRO A 472 -11.79 -3.63 -4.77
N LEU A 473 -10.79 -3.09 -4.07
CA LEU A 473 -9.49 -3.75 -3.91
C LEU A 473 -9.65 -5.16 -3.33
N PRO A 474 -8.92 -6.17 -3.84
CA PRO A 474 -8.94 -7.52 -3.28
C PRO A 474 -8.65 -7.51 -1.77
N ALA A 475 -9.45 -8.24 -0.98
CA ALA A 475 -9.35 -8.25 0.47
C ALA A 475 -7.94 -8.64 0.99
N HIS A 476 -7.27 -9.56 0.29
CA HIS A 476 -5.91 -9.98 0.62
C HIS A 476 -4.89 -8.85 0.47
N ILE A 477 -4.95 -8.06 -0.61
CA ILE A 477 -4.05 -6.91 -0.82
C ILE A 477 -4.31 -5.84 0.26
N LYS A 478 -5.58 -5.56 0.56
CA LYS A 478 -5.93 -4.63 1.63
C LYS A 478 -5.38 -5.07 2.99
N SER A 479 -5.45 -6.37 3.29
CA SER A 479 -4.88 -6.96 4.50
C SER A 479 -3.36 -6.82 4.55
N CYS A 480 -2.65 -7.09 3.45
CA CYS A 480 -1.19 -6.93 3.39
C CYS A 480 -0.77 -5.46 3.58
N LEU A 481 -1.50 -4.50 2.98
CA LEU A 481 -1.23 -3.08 3.17
C LEU A 481 -1.46 -2.62 4.61
N SER A 482 -2.40 -3.24 5.35
CA SER A 482 -2.62 -2.92 6.77
C SER A 482 -1.45 -3.32 7.66
N GLY A 483 -0.61 -4.29 7.27
CA GLY A 483 0.61 -4.66 7.98
C GLY A 483 1.58 -3.49 8.15
N LEU A 484 1.67 -2.58 7.18
CA LEU A 484 2.50 -1.37 7.31
C LEU A 484 2.06 -0.45 8.45
N GLN A 485 0.77 -0.45 8.79
CA GLN A 485 0.25 0.31 9.94
C GLN A 485 0.70 -0.31 11.27
N ASP A 486 0.82 -1.63 11.33
CA ASP A 486 1.30 -2.31 12.53
C ASP A 486 2.80 -2.07 12.73
N ALA A 487 3.59 -2.05 11.66
CA ALA A 487 4.97 -1.57 11.69
C ALA A 487 5.06 -0.15 12.25
N ALA A 488 4.24 0.79 11.77
CA ALA A 488 4.23 2.17 12.26
C ALA A 488 3.89 2.28 13.75
N LYS A 489 2.96 1.47 14.27
CA LYS A 489 2.66 1.39 15.71
C LYS A 489 3.89 0.92 16.51
N GLY A 490 4.62 -0.08 15.99
CA GLY A 490 5.85 -0.58 16.59
C GLY A 490 6.92 0.52 16.72
N TYR A 491 7.18 1.29 15.66
CA TYR A 491 8.14 2.39 15.69
C TYR A 491 7.69 3.56 16.58
N LYS A 492 6.38 3.83 16.66
CA LYS A 492 5.86 4.83 17.58
C LYS A 492 6.14 4.45 19.03
N ALA A 493 5.85 3.22 19.43
CA ALA A 493 6.16 2.70 20.75
C ALA A 493 7.69 2.69 21.03
N LEU A 494 8.50 2.43 19.99
CA LEU A 494 9.96 2.49 20.10
C LEU A 494 10.46 3.92 20.32
N LEU A 495 9.85 4.92 19.70
CA LEU A 495 10.15 6.34 19.91
C LEU A 495 9.81 6.76 21.35
N GLU A 496 8.65 6.36 21.86
CA GLU A 496 8.25 6.59 23.25
C GLU A 496 9.25 5.95 24.25
N THR A 497 9.71 4.73 23.93
CA THR A 497 10.75 4.05 24.71
C THR A 497 12.07 4.81 24.67
N ALA A 498 12.47 5.31 23.50
CA ALA A 498 13.69 6.11 23.34
C ALA A 498 13.62 7.41 24.16
N MET A 499 12.48 8.09 24.13
CA MET A 499 12.26 9.31 24.94
C MET A 499 12.33 8.99 26.45
N SER A 500 11.73 7.88 26.89
CA SER A 500 11.82 7.42 28.28
C SER A 500 13.27 7.11 28.70
N HIS A 501 14.06 6.48 27.82
CA HIS A 501 15.48 6.24 28.08
C HIS A 501 16.27 7.54 28.25
N ILE A 502 16.04 8.54 27.41
CA ILE A 502 16.71 9.85 27.50
C ILE A 502 16.27 10.57 28.78
N ALA A 503 14.99 10.58 29.09
CA ALA A 503 14.44 11.14 30.32
C ALA A 503 15.09 10.51 31.57
N SER A 504 15.28 9.18 31.58
CA SER A 504 15.95 8.45 32.66
C SER A 504 17.42 8.85 32.88
N VAL A 505 18.08 9.32 31.82
CA VAL A 505 19.46 9.86 31.91
C VAL A 505 19.46 11.32 32.42
N PHE A 506 18.45 12.10 32.04
CA PHE A 506 18.33 13.49 32.51
C PHE A 506 17.88 13.60 33.97
N GLN A 507 17.01 12.69 34.43
CA GLN A 507 16.49 12.70 35.79
C GLN A 507 17.56 12.82 36.90
N PRO A 508 18.61 11.97 36.96
CA PRO A 508 19.66 12.09 37.98
C PRO A 508 20.49 13.38 37.86
N LYS A 509 20.69 13.89 36.66
CA LYS A 509 21.40 15.16 36.43
C LYS A 509 20.60 16.33 36.97
N LEU A 510 19.31 16.40 36.65
CA LEU A 510 18.39 17.42 37.15
C LEU A 510 18.22 17.31 38.70
N ALA A 511 18.08 16.09 39.23
CA ALA A 511 18.00 15.87 40.66
C ALA A 511 19.25 16.33 41.42
N SER A 512 20.44 16.03 40.86
CA SER A 512 21.73 16.48 41.46
C SER A 512 21.88 18.01 41.48
N PHE A 513 21.28 18.68 40.51
CA PHE A 513 21.26 20.14 40.41
C PHE A 513 20.19 20.76 41.31
N LEU A 514 18.97 20.26 41.29
CA LEU A 514 17.84 20.80 42.05
C LEU A 514 17.98 20.61 43.55
N SER A 515 18.51 19.46 44.00
CA SER A 515 18.61 19.14 45.43
C SER A 515 19.46 20.16 46.26
N PRO A 516 20.64 20.63 45.80
CA PRO A 516 21.39 21.64 46.54
C PRO A 516 20.77 23.04 46.45
N ILE A 517 20.09 23.38 45.38
CA ILE A 517 19.42 24.69 45.25
C ILE A 517 18.27 24.76 46.22
N LEU A 518 17.37 23.77 46.21
CA LEU A 518 16.23 23.72 47.13
C LEU A 518 16.64 23.68 48.63
N LYS A 519 17.82 23.12 48.95
CA LYS A 519 18.37 23.18 50.31
C LYS A 519 18.78 24.56 50.71
N LYS A 520 19.19 25.40 49.76
CA LYS A 520 19.63 26.79 50.00
C LYS A 520 18.52 27.83 49.90
N THR A 521 17.44 27.46 49.21
CA THR A 521 16.29 28.33 48.99
C THR A 521 15.39 28.24 50.22
N SER A 522 15.13 29.36 50.91
CA SER A 522 14.11 29.48 51.93
C SER A 522 12.81 29.92 51.28
N PHE A 523 11.71 29.29 51.63
CA PHE A 523 10.35 29.71 51.29
C PHE A 523 9.61 30.34 52.50
N ASP A 524 10.30 30.54 53.60
CA ASP A 524 9.89 31.45 54.67
C ASP A 524 10.55 32.80 54.39
N LEU A 525 9.83 33.69 53.70
CA LEU A 525 10.35 34.91 53.09
C LEU A 525 9.89 36.14 53.88
N THR A 526 10.81 37.08 54.09
CA THR A 526 10.46 38.43 54.49
C THR A 526 10.05 39.27 53.26
N ASP A 527 9.31 40.38 53.46
CA ASP A 527 8.92 41.30 52.40
C ASP A 527 10.11 41.78 51.56
N ALA A 528 11.26 42.05 52.19
CA ALA A 528 12.47 42.46 51.50
C ALA A 528 13.07 41.33 50.65
N MET A 529 13.04 40.08 51.14
CA MET A 529 13.50 38.93 50.38
C MET A 529 12.57 38.60 49.20
N PHE A 530 11.26 38.71 49.43
CA PHE A 530 10.28 38.53 48.36
C PHE A 530 10.45 39.54 47.23
N ALA A 531 10.58 40.85 47.60
CA ALA A 531 10.84 41.91 46.63
C ALA A 531 12.16 41.71 45.86
N ALA A 532 13.22 41.23 46.52
CA ALA A 532 14.50 40.89 45.85
C ALA A 532 14.36 39.70 44.90
N ASN A 533 13.62 38.68 45.28
CA ASN A 533 13.33 37.51 44.44
C ASN A 533 12.43 37.88 43.28
N GLU A 534 11.51 38.84 43.42
CA GLU A 534 10.64 39.29 42.35
C GLU A 534 11.43 39.85 41.14
N VAL A 535 12.58 40.50 41.43
CA VAL A 535 13.46 41.05 40.41
C VAL A 535 14.35 39.97 39.80
N ASN A 536 14.89 39.04 40.57
CA ASN A 536 15.99 38.16 40.17
C ASN A 536 15.54 36.71 39.91
N ASP A 537 14.40 36.27 40.39
CA ASP A 537 13.88 34.88 40.27
C ASP A 537 14.99 33.80 40.44
N PRO A 538 15.73 33.74 41.53
CA PRO A 538 17.01 33.01 41.58
C PRO A 538 16.84 31.49 41.39
N PHE A 539 15.71 30.91 41.82
CA PHE A 539 15.42 29.51 41.67
C PHE A 539 15.00 29.19 40.23
N ALA A 540 13.97 29.88 39.73
CA ALA A 540 13.44 29.65 38.38
C ALA A 540 14.49 29.94 37.27
N ALA A 541 15.22 31.06 37.39
CA ALA A 541 16.28 31.43 36.46
C ALA A 541 17.41 30.39 36.40
N SER A 542 17.82 29.86 37.57
CA SER A 542 18.83 28.81 37.64
C SER A 542 18.35 27.50 36.98
N LEU A 543 17.12 27.09 37.27
CA LEU A 543 16.55 25.88 36.66
C LEU A 543 16.38 26.01 35.14
N VAL A 544 15.85 27.14 34.66
CA VAL A 544 15.73 27.42 33.22
C VAL A 544 17.09 27.43 32.55
N THR A 545 18.13 27.97 33.19
CA THR A 545 19.50 27.92 32.63
C THR A 545 19.99 26.47 32.46
N GLN A 546 19.74 25.61 33.45
CA GLN A 546 20.11 24.19 33.33
C GLN A 546 19.27 23.45 32.28
N LEU A 547 17.99 23.75 32.16
CA LEU A 547 17.15 23.18 31.11
C LEU A 547 17.61 23.62 29.73
N ARG A 548 18.05 24.88 29.58
CA ARG A 548 18.67 25.35 28.33
C ARG A 548 19.92 24.54 27.97
N LEU A 549 20.84 24.38 28.91
CA LEU A 549 22.05 23.58 28.68
C LEU A 549 21.77 22.12 28.32
N LEU A 550 20.64 21.57 28.78
CA LEU A 550 20.24 20.19 28.42
C LEU A 550 19.49 20.11 27.09
N LEU A 551 18.66 21.09 26.75
CA LEU A 551 17.74 21.01 25.61
C LEU A 551 18.27 21.69 24.34
N ASP A 552 18.99 22.81 24.45
CA ASP A 552 19.46 23.57 23.28
C ASP A 552 20.28 22.72 22.28
N PRO A 553 21.19 21.81 22.71
CA PRO A 553 21.90 20.93 21.77
C PRO A 553 20.99 19.99 20.98
N TYR A 554 19.85 19.61 21.54
CA TYR A 554 18.87 18.77 20.85
C TYR A 554 17.98 19.59 19.94
N GLU A 555 17.65 20.84 20.30
CA GLU A 555 16.87 21.75 19.46
C GLU A 555 17.55 22.03 18.11
N GLU A 556 18.89 22.11 18.08
CA GLU A 556 19.67 22.33 16.86
C GLU A 556 19.73 21.11 15.94
N HIS A 557 19.58 19.89 16.50
CA HIS A 557 19.88 18.65 15.76
C HIS A 557 18.68 17.72 15.62
N LEU A 558 17.55 17.99 16.26
CA LEU A 558 16.35 17.19 16.15
C LEU A 558 15.33 17.80 15.18
N ALA A 559 14.58 16.94 14.52
CA ALA A 559 13.37 17.34 13.83
C ALA A 559 12.39 17.98 14.83
N ARG A 560 11.66 19.00 14.42
CA ARG A 560 10.78 19.77 15.28
C ARG A 560 9.81 18.88 16.10
N GLU A 561 9.12 17.97 15.41
CA GLU A 561 8.19 17.04 16.06
C GLU A 561 8.87 16.12 17.09
N THR A 562 10.07 15.63 16.78
CA THR A 562 10.85 14.76 17.67
C THR A 562 11.38 15.55 18.86
N PHE A 563 11.77 16.81 18.66
CA PHE A 563 12.19 17.69 19.73
C PHE A 563 11.05 18.01 20.69
N GLU A 564 9.84 18.29 20.16
CA GLU A 564 8.66 18.53 20.99
C GLU A 564 8.32 17.32 21.88
N GLN A 565 8.43 16.11 21.36
CA GLN A 565 8.24 14.88 22.17
C GLN A 565 9.31 14.73 23.24
N LEU A 566 10.56 15.11 22.95
CA LEU A 566 11.62 15.13 23.96
C LEU A 566 11.32 16.13 25.06
N VAL A 567 10.89 17.34 24.73
CA VAL A 567 10.51 18.37 25.70
C VAL A 567 9.34 17.90 26.56
N ASP A 568 8.34 17.21 25.97
CA ASP A 568 7.23 16.60 26.73
C ASP A 568 7.74 15.59 27.76
N ALA A 569 8.63 14.68 27.36
CA ALA A 569 9.21 13.69 28.27
C ALA A 569 10.03 14.36 29.40
N VAL A 570 10.81 15.38 29.08
CA VAL A 570 11.59 16.14 30.05
C VAL A 570 10.67 16.94 31.04
N THR A 571 9.55 17.47 30.50
CA THR A 571 8.55 18.17 31.29
C THR A 571 7.98 17.29 32.40
N VAL A 572 7.65 16.03 32.07
CA VAL A 572 7.18 15.04 33.05
C VAL A 572 8.25 14.82 34.13
N VAL A 573 9.52 14.62 33.75
CA VAL A 573 10.62 14.41 34.70
C VAL A 573 10.81 15.62 35.61
N VAL A 574 10.77 16.84 35.07
CA VAL A 574 10.91 18.08 35.86
C VAL A 574 9.77 18.22 36.84
N ALA A 575 8.53 17.99 36.43
CA ALA A 575 7.36 18.06 37.28
C ALA A 575 7.43 17.04 38.43
N GLU A 576 7.76 15.78 38.12
CA GLU A 576 7.91 14.71 39.13
C GLU A 576 9.04 14.99 40.13
N LEU A 577 10.18 15.52 39.65
CA LEU A 577 11.29 15.88 40.51
C LEU A 577 10.93 17.04 41.45
N LEU A 578 10.29 18.09 40.96
CA LEU A 578 9.85 19.24 41.78
C LEU A 578 8.81 18.78 42.79
N GLU A 579 7.81 18.01 42.39
CA GLU A 579 6.81 17.42 43.28
C GLU A 579 7.47 16.57 44.38
N GLY A 580 8.33 15.62 43.98
CA GLY A 580 9.01 14.73 44.91
C GLY A 580 9.90 15.46 45.90
N LEU A 581 10.61 16.53 45.49
CA LEU A 581 11.48 17.30 46.35
C LEU A 581 10.70 18.20 47.32
N LEU A 582 9.58 18.78 46.90
CA LEU A 582 8.70 19.59 47.73
C LEU A 582 8.00 18.74 48.81
N LEU A 583 7.54 17.54 48.41
CA LEU A 583 6.79 16.65 49.32
C LEU A 583 7.69 15.88 50.30
N THR A 584 8.94 15.57 49.92
CA THR A 584 9.85 14.78 50.79
C THR A 584 10.58 15.59 51.83
N LYS A 585 10.72 16.91 51.64
CA LYS A 585 11.58 17.73 52.55
C LYS A 585 10.82 18.66 53.48
N LEU A 586 9.48 18.70 53.44
CA LEU A 586 8.67 19.60 54.31
C LEU A 586 9.39 20.94 54.54
N VAL A 587 9.68 21.66 53.45
CA VAL A 587 10.28 22.99 53.53
C VAL A 587 9.23 23.91 54.13
N PRO A 588 9.56 24.68 55.18
CA PRO A 588 8.60 25.62 55.74
C PRO A 588 8.27 26.74 54.74
N PHE A 589 6.99 26.97 54.53
CA PHE A 589 6.44 27.99 53.64
C PHE A 589 5.68 29.03 54.48
N ASN A 590 5.91 30.29 54.22
CA ASN A 590 4.95 31.33 54.56
C ASN A 590 4.13 31.73 53.33
N GLN A 591 3.15 32.60 53.47
CA GLN A 591 2.30 33.05 52.37
C GLN A 591 3.12 33.61 51.19
N LEU A 592 4.14 34.43 51.46
CA LEU A 592 5.02 34.99 50.43
C LEU A 592 5.84 33.93 49.72
N GLY A 593 6.28 32.89 50.46
CA GLY A 593 6.99 31.72 49.86
C GLY A 593 6.11 30.85 48.98
N ALA A 594 4.84 30.68 49.35
CA ALA A 594 3.86 29.98 48.52
C ALA A 594 3.59 30.73 47.20
N MET A 595 3.43 32.06 47.29
CA MET A 595 3.29 32.93 46.10
C MET A 595 4.55 32.89 45.19
N GLN A 596 5.76 32.89 45.81
CA GLN A 596 7.02 32.75 45.06
C GLN A 596 7.10 31.41 44.36
N LEU A 597 6.75 30.29 44.99
CA LEU A 597 6.73 28.97 44.38
C LEU A 597 5.76 28.92 43.19
N GLU A 598 4.59 29.53 43.30
CA GLU A 598 3.64 29.63 42.17
C GLU A 598 4.27 30.34 40.99
N LYS A 599 4.94 31.47 41.22
CA LYS A 599 5.64 32.20 40.17
C LYS A 599 6.74 31.36 39.54
N ASP A 600 7.58 30.69 40.36
CA ASP A 600 8.67 29.85 39.90
C ASP A 600 8.18 28.71 39.03
N VAL A 601 7.15 27.97 39.47
CA VAL A 601 6.53 26.90 38.70
C VAL A 601 5.96 27.42 37.38
N ARG A 602 5.33 28.59 37.39
CA ARG A 602 4.79 29.22 36.17
C ARG A 602 5.89 29.62 35.20
N VAL A 603 7.02 30.16 35.64
CA VAL A 603 8.16 30.54 34.81
C VAL A 603 8.75 29.29 34.12
N VAL A 604 8.96 28.22 34.88
CA VAL A 604 9.48 26.95 34.33
C VAL A 604 8.51 26.32 33.33
N ALA A 605 7.20 26.28 33.68
CA ALA A 605 6.17 25.75 32.80
C ALA A 605 6.04 26.56 31.49
N ASN A 606 6.14 27.91 31.59
CA ASN A 606 6.10 28.78 30.41
C ASN A 606 7.32 28.53 29.49
N TYR A 607 8.53 28.46 30.08
CA TYR A 607 9.75 28.18 29.31
C TYR A 607 9.63 26.86 28.52
N LEU A 608 9.18 25.78 29.17
CA LEU A 608 8.99 24.48 28.49
C LEU A 608 7.84 24.56 27.47
N GLY A 609 6.77 25.32 27.79
CA GLY A 609 5.65 25.53 26.88
C GLY A 609 6.01 26.35 25.62
N GLU A 610 6.95 27.30 25.72
CA GLU A 610 7.46 28.09 24.59
C GLU A 610 8.26 27.23 23.58
N LYS A 611 8.89 26.15 24.07
CA LYS A 611 9.64 25.21 23.23
C LYS A 611 8.74 24.28 22.42
N VAL A 612 7.45 24.20 22.72
CA VAL A 612 6.49 23.28 22.10
C VAL A 612 5.32 24.08 21.52
N GLN A 613 5.03 23.90 20.24
CA GLN A 613 3.85 24.49 19.59
C GLN A 613 2.61 23.64 19.89
N PHE A 614 1.69 24.14 20.74
CA PHE A 614 0.37 23.55 20.96
C PHE A 614 0.32 22.16 21.62
N ASN A 615 0.77 22.01 22.87
CA ASN A 615 0.54 20.75 23.53
C ASN A 615 -0.19 20.88 24.89
N HIS A 616 -1.36 20.23 25.00
CA HIS A 616 -2.10 20.04 26.25
C HIS A 616 -1.37 19.13 27.26
N ALA A 617 -0.34 18.37 26.80
CA ALA A 617 0.43 17.48 27.68
C ALA A 617 1.18 18.24 28.77
N HIS A 618 1.73 19.42 28.47
CA HIS A 618 2.39 20.27 29.48
C HIS A 618 1.48 20.65 30.64
N HIS A 619 0.23 20.98 30.35
CA HIS A 619 -0.75 21.31 31.40
C HIS A 619 -1.06 20.12 32.31
N ARG A 620 -0.98 18.88 31.77
CA ARG A 620 -1.21 17.65 32.54
C ARG A 620 -0.01 17.26 33.40
N ALA A 621 1.22 17.45 32.90
CA ALA A 621 2.44 17.10 33.61
C ALA A 621 2.58 17.94 34.90
N PHE A 622 2.34 19.26 34.84
CA PHE A 622 2.35 20.14 36.00
C PHE A 622 1.05 20.13 36.81
N GLY A 623 0.09 19.25 36.51
CA GLY A 623 -1.22 19.21 37.12
C GLY A 623 -1.14 19.01 38.63
N THR A 624 -0.41 17.98 39.08
CA THR A 624 -0.23 17.69 40.53
C THR A 624 0.53 18.80 41.24
N LEU A 625 1.61 19.32 40.62
CA LEU A 625 2.39 20.41 41.20
C LEU A 625 1.57 21.70 41.34
N ARG A 626 0.70 22.01 40.37
CA ARG A 626 -0.25 23.13 40.48
C ARG A 626 -1.23 22.93 41.61
N GLN A 627 -1.73 21.70 41.84
CA GLN A 627 -2.58 21.40 43.00
C GLN A 627 -1.82 21.60 44.32
N CYS A 628 -0.54 21.18 44.41
CA CYS A 628 0.31 21.48 45.55
C CYS A 628 0.42 22.99 45.81
N VAL A 629 0.67 23.75 44.77
CA VAL A 629 0.74 25.21 44.84
C VAL A 629 -0.59 25.84 45.28
N MET A 630 -1.72 25.34 44.75
CA MET A 630 -3.06 25.79 45.19
C MET A 630 -3.29 25.56 46.68
N VAL A 631 -2.93 24.38 47.20
CA VAL A 631 -3.06 24.04 48.61
C VAL A 631 -2.15 24.92 49.47
N LEU A 632 -0.94 25.23 49.01
CA LEU A 632 0.00 26.10 49.74
C LEU A 632 -0.42 27.57 49.73
N ASN A 633 -1.22 28.04 48.77
CA ASN A 633 -1.63 29.44 48.63
C ASN A 633 -3.00 29.76 49.29
N VAL A 634 -3.56 28.85 50.06
CA VAL A 634 -4.80 29.15 50.81
C VAL A 634 -4.54 30.14 51.94
N ASP A 635 -5.49 31.03 52.22
CA ASP A 635 -5.37 32.01 53.27
C ASP A 635 -5.66 31.38 54.65
N VAL A 636 -6.66 30.52 54.71
CA VAL A 636 -6.99 29.69 55.87
C VAL A 636 -7.11 28.22 55.49
N PRO A 637 -6.81 27.28 56.41
CA PRO A 637 -6.82 25.86 56.09
C PRO A 637 -8.16 25.33 55.55
N ASP A 638 -9.29 25.90 55.99
CA ASP A 638 -10.63 25.51 55.54
C ASP A 638 -10.92 25.83 54.07
N ASP A 639 -10.23 26.80 53.49
CA ASP A 639 -10.41 27.18 52.07
C ASP A 639 -10.10 26.02 51.10
N VAL A 640 -9.31 25.02 51.55
CA VAL A 640 -9.04 23.81 50.77
C VAL A 640 -10.33 23.07 50.44
N LEU A 641 -11.35 23.11 51.29
CA LEU A 641 -12.65 22.44 51.07
C LEU A 641 -13.43 23.02 49.88
N GLU A 642 -13.13 24.26 49.46
CA GLU A 642 -13.79 24.87 48.30
C GLU A 642 -13.43 24.20 46.99
N PHE A 643 -12.20 23.67 46.85
CA PHE A 643 -11.70 23.11 45.60
C PHE A 643 -11.23 21.66 45.70
N TYR A 644 -11.02 21.11 46.89
CA TYR A 644 -10.58 19.73 47.06
C TYR A 644 -11.59 18.74 46.46
N GLY A 645 -11.12 17.82 45.64
CA GLY A 645 -11.95 16.81 44.98
C GLY A 645 -12.91 17.35 43.91
N ARG A 646 -12.95 18.66 43.67
CA ARG A 646 -13.81 19.26 42.63
C ARG A 646 -13.06 19.40 41.29
N PRO A 647 -13.73 19.12 40.16
CA PRO A 647 -13.13 19.40 38.86
C PRO A 647 -12.95 20.93 38.71
N THR A 648 -11.72 21.36 38.45
CA THR A 648 -11.42 22.79 38.28
C THR A 648 -12.16 23.32 37.06
N THR A 649 -12.87 24.44 37.19
CA THR A 649 -13.73 25.07 36.17
C THR A 649 -12.98 25.58 34.92
N ARG A 650 -11.68 25.45 34.84
CA ARG A 650 -10.84 25.79 33.70
C ARG A 650 -10.09 24.60 33.13
N GLY A 651 -10.83 23.56 32.74
CA GLY A 651 -10.34 22.47 31.90
C GLY A 651 -9.62 21.35 32.63
N VAL A 652 -10.25 20.23 32.62
CA VAL A 652 -9.69 18.88 32.53
C VAL A 652 -8.43 18.58 33.35
N VAL A 653 -8.32 19.06 34.56
CA VAL A 653 -7.33 18.53 35.49
C VAL A 653 -8.07 17.80 36.61
N ASP A 654 -8.14 16.48 36.51
CA ASP A 654 -8.63 15.63 37.56
C ASP A 654 -7.80 15.89 38.82
N TRP A 655 -8.46 16.01 39.98
CA TRP A 655 -7.79 16.17 41.28
C TRP A 655 -6.99 14.89 41.60
N LYS A 656 -5.67 15.04 41.79
CA LYS A 656 -4.74 13.92 41.95
C LYS A 656 -4.17 13.78 43.37
N LEU A 657 -4.22 14.85 44.16
CA LEU A 657 -3.68 14.81 45.53
C LEU A 657 -4.65 14.08 46.46
N GLY A 658 -4.14 13.07 47.19
CA GLY A 658 -4.88 12.41 48.24
C GLY A 658 -4.93 13.26 49.51
N ALA A 659 -5.93 13.04 50.38
CA ALA A 659 -6.16 13.78 51.61
C ALA A 659 -4.90 13.88 52.50
N GLY A 660 -4.16 12.79 52.66
CA GLY A 660 -2.93 12.78 53.46
C GLY A 660 -1.87 13.75 52.95
N ARG A 661 -1.72 13.89 51.61
CA ARG A 661 -0.77 14.83 50.98
C ARG A 661 -1.22 16.28 51.13
N VAL A 662 -2.51 16.53 51.07
CA VAL A 662 -3.07 17.86 51.32
C VAL A 662 -2.77 18.31 52.76
N ILE A 663 -2.95 17.41 53.73
CA ILE A 663 -2.63 17.68 55.15
C ILE A 663 -1.13 17.95 55.34
N GLU A 664 -0.24 17.17 54.73
CA GLU A 664 1.21 17.39 54.76
C GLU A 664 1.60 18.78 54.21
N LEU A 665 0.98 19.22 53.13
CA LEU A 665 1.20 20.53 52.53
C LEU A 665 0.70 21.66 53.43
N LEU A 666 -0.46 21.53 54.03
CA LEU A 666 -0.97 22.50 55.01
C LEU A 666 -0.07 22.59 56.24
N GLN A 667 0.48 21.46 56.73
CA GLN A 667 1.46 21.41 57.82
C GLN A 667 2.79 22.10 57.50
N ALA A 668 3.13 22.19 56.21
CA ALA A 668 4.34 22.91 55.76
C ALA A 668 4.20 24.44 55.89
N ARG A 669 2.97 24.97 55.99
CA ARG A 669 2.71 26.40 56.22
C ARG A 669 2.99 26.79 57.66
N VAL A 670 3.86 27.81 57.86
CA VAL A 670 4.32 28.27 59.17
C VAL A 670 3.21 28.96 59.93
N GLU A 671 2.25 29.57 59.24
CA GLU A 671 1.14 30.32 59.83
C GLU A 671 0.00 29.42 60.34
N PHE A 672 -0.08 28.14 59.87
CA PHE A 672 -1.19 27.27 60.23
C PHE A 672 -0.90 26.43 61.46
N THR A 673 -1.85 26.37 62.36
CA THR A 673 -1.71 25.56 63.56
C THR A 673 -2.16 24.12 63.34
N THR A 674 -1.55 23.19 64.08
CA THR A 674 -1.94 21.76 64.00
C THR A 674 -3.38 21.51 64.39
N VAL A 675 -3.97 22.39 65.26
CA VAL A 675 -5.36 22.29 65.67
C VAL A 675 -6.32 22.69 64.57
N GLU A 676 -6.01 23.74 63.79
CA GLU A 676 -6.81 24.21 62.69
C GLU A 676 -6.79 23.13 61.52
N ILE A 677 -5.61 22.55 61.27
CA ILE A 677 -5.49 21.51 60.23
C ILE A 677 -6.24 20.24 60.66
N ALA A 678 -6.19 19.85 61.94
CA ALA A 678 -6.88 18.65 62.41
C ALA A 678 -8.42 18.81 62.42
N ALA A 679 -8.94 20.04 62.38
CA ALA A 679 -10.37 20.30 62.28
C ALA A 679 -10.94 20.10 60.87
N ILE A 680 -10.09 19.95 59.81
CA ILE A 680 -10.51 19.77 58.42
C ILE A 680 -10.83 18.29 58.14
N GLU A 681 -12.06 17.98 57.84
CA GLU A 681 -12.49 16.66 57.33
C GLU A 681 -12.38 16.64 55.81
N LEU A 682 -11.27 16.05 55.26
CA LEU A 682 -11.11 15.77 53.86
C LEU A 682 -11.70 14.39 53.57
N ALA A 683 -12.82 14.36 52.86
CA ALA A 683 -13.52 13.12 52.50
C ALA A 683 -12.79 12.33 51.41
#